data_397e56310683091416daa6b2e5c055f1
#
_entry.id   397e56310683091416daa6b2e5c055f1
#
_cell.length_a   1.000
_cell.length_b   1.000
_cell.length_c   1.000
_cell.angle_alpha   90.00
_cell.angle_beta   90.00
_cell.angle_gamma   90.00
#
_symmetry.space_group_name_H-M   'P 1'
#
loop_
_entity.id
_entity.type
_entity.pdbx_description
1 polymer ?
#
loop_
_entity_poly.entity_id
_entity_poly.type
_entity_poly.pdbx_seq_one_letter_code
_entity_poly.pdbx_strand_id
1 'polypeptide(L)'
;MKKIAQGIVRLRKLILTVAILLLIPSAIGAVATRINYDVLTYLPQELDSMIGERALEDDFHLASTGMITVEGLPTNELIAMKKDIDAVPGVTQTFWLSDVIDPSIPTEMLPADIQQFMFGKNVSTMLIVRFDGPSASDETMNAVQQIKKVLRKDTFFGGMSVILQDTKALINEEMPLYILCAVGASMLVLFLSLESTITPVLFMLGLLFPIAYNFGTNIFLGQISYITQALSTVLQLGVTMDFSIFLLHRYQEEKELRSSNEEAMVSAICKTMTSISASSLTTIAGFLALCAMRLTLGRDIGIVMAKGVALGVICTVVILPALILTFDKWVEKYKHRTIIPQLTRTSYFVSKHAAPIVAVFLVLLVPFVAAQQKTEVYYTLFDSLPQDLTGIVGTNKLGEDFGMTTSHFILVHDDLTATQVSDLCDELKDVDGITQVISLDSVTGPGFDTGLLPDSVTEILQSGGYKLILANSSYKTGTDAINNQLDEMNTAIKAVDPEGVITGEGAMTKDLIEVADVDFKNVNVWSILAVAAIILISFRSLSIPVLLVASIEAAISINMGIPYFTGTQLPFIASIVIGTIQLGATVDYSILMTTRYHEERSYGRTPKEAAQQSLEHCSQSILTSGLTFFAATVGVAAISKMELLKSICLLISRGALISMAVILIVLPAALMLLDWIIRHTTLHWLVPEPASKSEKE
;
A
#
# COMPACT_ATOMS: atom_id res chain seq x y z
N MET A 1 -21.09 0.48 -30.58
CA MET A 1 -19.68 0.05 -30.64
C MET A 1 -19.00 0.40 -31.97
N LYS A 2 -19.44 -0.15 -33.12
CA LYS A 2 -18.76 0.08 -34.41
C LYS A 2 -18.62 1.58 -34.78
N LYS A 3 -19.66 2.41 -34.55
CA LYS A 3 -19.59 3.87 -34.79
C LYS A 3 -18.55 4.59 -33.92
N ILE A 4 -18.40 4.16 -32.65
CA ILE A 4 -17.40 4.74 -31.73
C ILE A 4 -16.00 4.35 -32.21
N ALA A 5 -15.75 3.07 -32.49
CA ALA A 5 -14.47 2.60 -33.00
C ALA A 5 -14.07 3.31 -34.32
N GLN A 6 -15.02 3.50 -35.24
CA GLN A 6 -14.80 4.28 -36.47
C GLN A 6 -14.44 5.75 -36.17
N GLY A 7 -15.12 6.35 -35.18
CA GLY A 7 -14.81 7.70 -34.70
C GLY A 7 -13.38 7.83 -34.17
N ILE A 8 -12.95 6.88 -33.34
CA ILE A 8 -11.58 6.83 -32.78
C ILE A 8 -10.54 6.77 -33.88
N VAL A 9 -10.72 5.87 -34.85
CA VAL A 9 -9.77 5.69 -35.95
C VAL A 9 -9.71 6.94 -36.85
N ARG A 10 -10.87 7.53 -37.14
CA ARG A 10 -10.97 8.72 -38.02
C ARG A 10 -10.39 9.98 -37.36
N LEU A 11 -10.62 10.17 -36.05
CA LEU A 11 -10.22 11.36 -35.31
C LEU A 11 -8.87 11.20 -34.61
N ARG A 12 -8.06 10.18 -34.94
CA ARG A 12 -6.81 9.82 -34.25
C ARG A 12 -5.87 11.00 -33.97
N LYS A 13 -5.70 11.93 -34.92
CA LYS A 13 -4.84 13.11 -34.73
C LYS A 13 -5.41 14.06 -33.68
N LEU A 14 -6.71 14.32 -33.72
CA LEU A 14 -7.39 15.15 -32.73
C LEU A 14 -7.31 14.53 -31.33
N ILE A 15 -7.53 13.21 -31.23
CA ILE A 15 -7.42 12.47 -29.98
C ILE A 15 -6.04 12.62 -29.37
N LEU A 16 -4.97 12.42 -30.14
CA LEU A 16 -3.60 12.58 -29.66
C LEU A 16 -3.30 14.03 -29.24
N THR A 17 -3.79 15.03 -29.98
CA THR A 17 -3.63 16.44 -29.61
C THR A 17 -4.32 16.74 -28.29
N VAL A 18 -5.57 16.32 -28.12
CA VAL A 18 -6.33 16.50 -26.86
C VAL A 18 -5.67 15.76 -25.71
N ALA A 19 -5.21 14.53 -25.93
CA ALA A 19 -4.51 13.75 -24.91
C ALA A 19 -3.25 14.46 -24.43
N ILE A 20 -2.44 15.03 -25.35
CA ILE A 20 -1.25 15.79 -24.96
C ILE A 20 -1.62 17.08 -24.20
N LEU A 21 -2.66 17.80 -24.63
CA LEU A 21 -3.11 18.99 -23.94
C LEU A 21 -3.60 18.72 -22.52
N LEU A 22 -4.24 17.57 -22.28
CA LEU A 22 -4.71 17.15 -20.95
C LEU A 22 -3.56 16.77 -20.00
N LEU A 23 -2.33 16.54 -20.49
CA LEU A 23 -1.18 16.34 -19.60
C LEU A 23 -0.83 17.61 -18.79
N ILE A 24 -1.11 18.81 -19.33
CA ILE A 24 -0.83 20.08 -18.63
C ILE A 24 -1.62 20.21 -17.32
N PRO A 25 -2.97 20.16 -17.33
CA PRO A 25 -3.72 20.21 -16.08
C PRO A 25 -3.44 19.00 -15.18
N SER A 26 -3.12 17.83 -15.75
CA SER A 26 -2.74 16.66 -14.96
C SER A 26 -1.42 16.87 -14.21
N ALA A 27 -0.43 17.48 -14.84
CA ALA A 27 0.84 17.81 -14.18
C ALA A 27 0.63 18.82 -13.03
N ILE A 28 -0.21 19.84 -13.25
CA ILE A 28 -0.55 20.82 -12.20
C ILE A 28 -1.25 20.10 -11.03
N GLY A 29 -2.24 19.26 -11.31
CA GLY A 29 -2.97 18.51 -10.27
C GLY A 29 -2.07 17.55 -9.50
N ALA A 30 -1.13 16.89 -10.18
CA ALA A 30 -0.18 15.97 -9.53
C ALA A 30 0.74 16.71 -8.54
N VAL A 31 1.23 17.90 -8.91
CA VAL A 31 2.07 18.72 -8.01
C VAL A 31 1.27 19.31 -6.86
N ALA A 32 0.00 19.65 -7.09
CA ALA A 32 -0.88 20.25 -6.08
C ALA A 32 -1.50 19.22 -5.13
N THR A 33 -1.41 17.91 -5.41
CA THR A 33 -1.90 16.86 -4.52
C THR A 33 -1.00 16.73 -3.29
N ARG A 34 -1.57 16.82 -2.09
CA ARG A 34 -0.84 16.64 -0.83
C ARG A 34 -0.57 15.15 -0.61
N ILE A 35 0.65 14.83 -0.16
CA ILE A 35 1.04 13.47 0.20
C ILE A 35 1.13 13.37 1.72
N ASN A 36 0.39 12.46 2.30
CA ASN A 36 0.44 12.16 3.72
C ASN A 36 1.44 11.04 3.99
N TYR A 37 2.40 11.32 4.86
CA TYR A 37 3.45 10.38 5.26
C TYR A 37 3.15 9.67 6.57
N ASP A 38 2.12 10.11 7.32
CA ASP A 38 1.70 9.50 8.55
C ASP A 38 0.56 8.51 8.32
N VAL A 39 0.85 7.23 8.49
CA VAL A 39 -0.12 6.14 8.29
C VAL A 39 -1.09 6.03 9.47
N LEU A 40 -0.70 6.44 10.66
CA LEU A 40 -1.55 6.36 11.85
C LEU A 40 -2.75 7.30 11.77
N THR A 41 -2.63 8.40 11.03
CA THR A 41 -3.76 9.33 10.77
C THR A 41 -4.91 8.71 9.96
N TYR A 42 -4.69 7.54 9.36
CA TYR A 42 -5.73 6.79 8.65
C TYR A 42 -6.57 5.87 9.54
N LEU A 43 -6.29 5.83 10.85
CA LEU A 43 -7.11 5.14 11.84
C LEU A 43 -8.52 5.77 11.92
N PRO A 44 -9.55 4.96 12.28
CA PRO A 44 -10.89 5.48 12.55
C PRO A 44 -10.86 6.56 13.64
N GLN A 45 -11.50 7.68 13.37
CA GLN A 45 -11.44 8.87 14.21
C GLN A 45 -12.24 8.76 15.52
N GLU A 46 -13.04 7.69 15.67
CA GLU A 46 -13.81 7.38 16.87
C GLU A 46 -13.03 6.58 17.94
N LEU A 47 -11.80 6.16 17.67
CA LEU A 47 -10.96 5.43 18.60
C LEU A 47 -10.44 6.34 19.72
N ASP A 48 -10.33 5.82 20.94
CA ASP A 48 -9.85 6.57 22.10
C ASP A 48 -8.45 7.17 21.85
N SER A 49 -7.54 6.42 21.22
CA SER A 49 -6.22 6.92 20.85
C SER A 49 -6.27 8.10 19.90
N MET A 50 -7.20 8.10 18.94
CA MET A 50 -7.38 9.20 17.97
C MET A 50 -8.10 10.40 18.57
N ILE A 51 -8.98 10.19 19.56
CA ILE A 51 -9.59 11.27 20.32
C ILE A 51 -8.51 11.99 21.14
N GLY A 52 -7.67 11.21 21.83
CA GLY A 52 -6.54 11.74 22.58
C GLY A 52 -5.52 12.47 21.71
N GLU A 53 -5.18 11.94 20.53
CA GLU A 53 -4.26 12.58 19.59
C GLU A 53 -4.76 13.95 19.12
N ARG A 54 -6.07 14.06 18.83
CA ARG A 54 -6.68 15.35 18.47
C ARG A 54 -6.64 16.35 19.64
N ALA A 55 -6.92 15.90 20.87
CA ALA A 55 -6.82 16.78 22.03
C ALA A 55 -5.37 17.24 22.26
N LEU A 56 -4.38 16.36 22.05
CA LEU A 56 -2.96 16.75 22.07
C LEU A 56 -2.61 17.78 20.99
N GLU A 57 -3.22 17.68 19.80
CA GLU A 57 -3.01 18.61 18.71
C GLU A 57 -3.72 19.95 18.93
N ASP A 58 -5.03 19.91 19.22
CA ASP A 58 -5.89 21.09 19.25
C ASP A 58 -5.72 21.91 20.55
N ASP A 59 -5.61 21.23 21.70
CA ASP A 59 -5.65 21.84 23.02
C ASP A 59 -4.25 22.03 23.63
N PHE A 60 -3.37 21.02 23.48
CA PHE A 60 -2.03 21.07 24.07
C PHE A 60 -0.94 21.52 23.08
N HIS A 61 -1.19 21.43 21.79
CA HIS A 61 -0.20 21.65 20.73
C HIS A 61 1.06 20.79 20.91
N LEU A 62 0.90 19.55 21.41
CA LEU A 62 1.98 18.58 21.68
C LEU A 62 2.02 17.41 20.70
N ALA A 63 1.01 17.23 19.85
CA ALA A 63 1.01 16.16 18.84
C ALA A 63 2.20 16.24 17.88
N SER A 64 2.80 17.43 17.74
CA SER A 64 3.96 17.67 16.90
C SER A 64 5.15 18.10 17.75
N THR A 65 5.94 17.14 18.16
CA THR A 65 7.17 17.36 18.93
C THR A 65 8.35 16.62 18.34
N GLY A 66 9.53 17.15 18.61
CA GLY A 66 10.80 16.49 18.34
C GLY A 66 11.68 16.55 19.59
N MET A 67 12.49 15.54 19.81
CA MET A 67 13.36 15.45 20.98
C MET A 67 14.82 15.37 20.52
N ILE A 68 15.67 16.23 21.09
CA ILE A 68 17.09 16.27 20.76
C ILE A 68 17.89 15.80 21.96
N THR A 69 18.53 14.64 21.86
CA THR A 69 19.51 14.18 22.83
C THR A 69 20.85 14.83 22.53
N VAL A 70 21.48 15.42 23.53
CA VAL A 70 22.77 16.11 23.45
C VAL A 70 23.75 15.47 24.39
N GLU A 71 24.89 15.03 23.89
CA GLU A 71 25.96 14.42 24.67
C GLU A 71 27.14 15.38 24.84
N GLY A 72 27.51 15.67 26.09
CA GLY A 72 28.77 16.32 26.44
C GLY A 72 28.95 17.75 25.94
N LEU A 73 27.89 18.46 25.49
CA LEU A 73 27.97 19.82 25.01
C LEU A 73 28.04 20.80 26.19
N PRO A 74 28.94 21.79 26.18
CA PRO A 74 28.96 22.85 27.22
C PRO A 74 27.63 23.64 27.27
N THR A 75 27.20 24.02 28.48
CA THR A 75 25.94 24.74 28.72
C THR A 75 25.76 26.01 27.85
N ASN A 76 26.83 26.77 27.63
CA ASN A 76 26.79 27.96 26.79
C ASN A 76 26.57 27.64 25.31
N GLU A 77 27.11 26.55 24.80
CA GLU A 77 26.89 26.11 23.43
C GLU A 77 25.48 25.52 23.27
N LEU A 78 24.97 24.85 24.28
CA LEU A 78 23.61 24.32 24.32
C LEU A 78 22.58 25.46 24.28
N ILE A 79 22.76 26.52 25.09
CA ILE A 79 21.91 27.71 25.07
C ILE A 79 21.97 28.41 23.72
N ALA A 80 23.15 28.49 23.11
CA ALA A 80 23.29 29.07 21.77
C ALA A 80 22.56 28.21 20.71
N MET A 81 22.69 26.89 20.77
CA MET A 81 21.99 25.96 19.88
C MET A 81 20.47 26.05 20.06
N LYS A 82 19.96 26.08 21.30
CA LYS A 82 18.53 26.30 21.60
C LYS A 82 18.01 27.56 20.94
N LYS A 83 18.73 28.68 21.06
CA LYS A 83 18.38 29.93 20.42
C LYS A 83 18.38 29.87 18.90
N ASP A 84 19.32 29.13 18.30
CA ASP A 84 19.35 28.88 16.86
C ASP A 84 18.13 28.07 16.41
N ILE A 85 17.69 27.09 17.23
CA ILE A 85 16.50 26.27 16.96
C ILE A 85 15.22 27.09 17.10
N ASP A 86 15.09 27.90 18.15
CA ASP A 86 13.92 28.78 18.39
C ASP A 86 13.75 29.83 17.27
N ALA A 87 14.83 30.14 16.53
CA ALA A 87 14.79 31.07 15.41
C ALA A 87 14.32 30.39 14.09
N VAL A 88 14.12 29.09 14.07
CA VAL A 88 13.67 28.36 12.88
C VAL A 88 12.16 28.59 12.68
N PRO A 89 11.71 29.03 11.49
CA PRO A 89 10.30 29.16 11.19
C PRO A 89 9.55 27.83 11.33
N GLY A 90 8.39 27.82 12.00
CA GLY A 90 7.59 26.64 12.29
C GLY A 90 7.96 25.98 13.63
N VAL A 91 8.89 26.54 14.40
CA VAL A 91 9.16 26.16 15.79
C VAL A 91 8.44 27.14 16.71
N THR A 92 7.55 26.61 17.56
CA THR A 92 6.86 27.42 18.58
C THR A 92 7.81 27.74 19.71
N GLN A 93 8.49 26.70 20.25
CA GLN A 93 9.39 26.84 21.37
C GLN A 93 10.25 25.57 21.54
N THR A 94 11.46 25.76 22.02
CA THR A 94 12.32 24.66 22.48
C THR A 94 12.42 24.70 23.98
N PHE A 95 12.05 23.61 24.65
CA PHE A 95 12.16 23.46 26.11
C PHE A 95 13.45 22.79 26.50
N TRP A 96 14.11 23.36 27.49
CA TRP A 96 15.23 22.79 28.20
C TRP A 96 15.19 23.19 29.67
N LEU A 97 16.02 22.58 30.49
CA LEU A 97 16.10 22.88 31.95
C LEU A 97 16.20 24.38 32.27
N SER A 98 16.88 25.17 31.42
CA SER A 98 17.04 26.61 31.61
C SER A 98 15.73 27.42 31.59
N ASP A 99 14.65 26.85 31.09
CA ASP A 99 13.35 27.51 31.03
C ASP A 99 12.55 27.34 32.34
N VAL A 100 12.96 26.38 33.18
CA VAL A 100 12.30 26.04 34.43
C VAL A 100 13.17 26.42 35.64
N ILE A 101 14.47 26.21 35.53
CA ILE A 101 15.42 26.36 36.66
C ILE A 101 16.72 27.01 36.12
N ASP A 102 17.34 27.85 36.96
CA ASP A 102 18.65 28.44 36.64
C ASP A 102 19.69 27.32 36.45
N PRO A 103 20.36 27.26 35.29
CA PRO A 103 21.32 26.21 35.00
C PRO A 103 22.56 26.18 35.91
N SER A 104 22.75 27.19 36.75
CA SER A 104 23.78 27.24 37.80
C SER A 104 23.48 26.39 39.03
N ILE A 105 22.23 25.94 39.19
CA ILE A 105 21.83 25.05 40.29
C ILE A 105 22.38 23.65 40.02
N PRO A 106 23.13 23.05 40.98
CA PRO A 106 23.61 21.69 40.82
C PRO A 106 22.48 20.71 40.59
N THR A 107 22.66 19.81 39.62
CA THR A 107 21.64 18.85 39.19
C THR A 107 21.18 17.93 40.34
N GLU A 108 22.06 17.67 41.32
CA GLU A 108 21.76 16.87 42.49
C GLU A 108 20.73 17.51 43.46
N MET A 109 20.42 18.79 43.29
CA MET A 109 19.40 19.50 44.05
C MET A 109 17.99 19.45 43.41
N LEU A 110 17.89 18.94 42.20
CA LEU A 110 16.62 18.78 41.50
C LEU A 110 15.82 17.60 42.05
N PRO A 111 14.47 17.62 42.00
CA PRO A 111 13.64 16.45 42.25
C PRO A 111 14.08 15.27 41.38
N ALA A 112 14.05 14.05 41.93
CA ALA A 112 14.54 12.85 41.23
C ALA A 112 13.84 12.62 39.87
N ASP A 113 12.54 12.89 39.79
CA ASP A 113 11.74 12.73 38.59
C ASP A 113 12.20 13.69 37.47
N ILE A 114 12.53 14.96 37.83
CA ILE A 114 13.06 15.94 36.89
C ILE A 114 14.48 15.57 36.46
N GLN A 115 15.31 15.08 37.38
CA GLN A 115 16.65 14.61 37.05
C GLN A 115 16.59 13.48 36.02
N GLN A 116 15.75 12.47 36.25
CA GLN A 116 15.62 11.31 35.37
C GLN A 116 15.03 11.69 33.99
N PHE A 117 14.15 12.68 33.95
CA PHE A 117 13.52 13.13 32.69
C PHE A 117 14.49 13.96 31.84
N MET A 118 15.24 14.87 32.45
CA MET A 118 16.08 15.83 31.73
C MET A 118 17.53 15.36 31.51
N PHE A 119 18.02 14.43 32.33
CA PHE A 119 19.38 13.93 32.29
C PHE A 119 19.41 12.42 32.12
N GLY A 120 19.97 11.96 31.04
CA GLY A 120 20.13 10.56 30.73
C GLY A 120 21.47 9.99 31.20
N LYS A 121 21.71 8.76 30.83
CA LYS A 121 23.02 8.11 30.97
C LYS A 121 24.08 8.89 30.16
N ASN A 122 25.36 8.70 30.48
CA ASN A 122 26.48 9.28 29.71
C ASN A 122 26.56 10.83 29.70
N VAL A 123 26.05 11.52 30.72
CA VAL A 123 26.04 13.00 30.79
C VAL A 123 25.26 13.61 29.61
N SER A 124 24.23 12.91 29.14
CA SER A 124 23.32 13.41 28.12
C SER A 124 22.22 14.28 28.73
N THR A 125 21.75 15.26 27.97
CA THR A 125 20.57 16.07 28.28
C THR A 125 19.62 16.10 27.09
N MET A 126 18.33 16.40 27.33
CA MET A 126 17.28 16.40 26.33
C MET A 126 16.71 17.80 26.15
N LEU A 127 16.54 18.20 24.88
CA LEU A 127 15.71 19.35 24.48
C LEU A 127 14.45 18.84 23.82
N ILE A 128 13.31 19.45 24.14
CA ILE A 128 12.02 19.17 23.51
C ILE A 128 11.66 20.34 22.61
N VAL A 129 11.48 20.07 21.32
CA VAL A 129 11.10 21.07 20.31
C VAL A 129 9.62 20.92 20.00
N ARG A 130 8.83 21.98 20.16
CA ARG A 130 7.43 22.09 19.74
C ARG A 130 7.32 22.77 18.41
N PHE A 131 6.44 22.27 17.56
CA PHE A 131 6.18 22.83 16.22
C PHE A 131 4.80 23.49 16.16
N ASP A 132 4.65 24.46 15.25
CA ASP A 132 3.40 25.22 15.07
C ASP A 132 2.28 24.42 14.40
N GLY A 133 2.62 23.39 13.62
CA GLY A 133 1.67 22.59 12.83
C GLY A 133 1.72 21.11 13.14
N PRO A 134 0.78 20.32 12.58
CA PRO A 134 0.76 18.86 12.72
C PRO A 134 2.06 18.18 12.30
N SER A 135 2.37 17.00 12.86
CA SER A 135 3.61 16.25 12.59
C SER A 135 3.88 16.00 11.10
N ALA A 136 2.84 15.75 10.32
CA ALA A 136 2.93 15.48 8.87
C ALA A 136 2.74 16.73 8.00
N SER A 137 2.72 17.95 8.57
CA SER A 137 2.60 19.18 7.81
C SER A 137 3.90 19.55 7.09
N ASP A 138 3.78 20.22 5.94
CA ASP A 138 4.96 20.72 5.22
C ASP A 138 5.76 21.73 6.04
N GLU A 139 5.09 22.50 6.88
CA GLU A 139 5.69 23.49 7.77
C GLU A 139 6.58 22.81 8.81
N THR A 140 6.05 21.84 9.56
CA THR A 140 6.82 21.05 10.53
C THR A 140 7.98 20.30 9.88
N MET A 141 7.75 19.64 8.74
CA MET A 141 8.81 18.91 8.02
C MET A 141 9.94 19.86 7.54
N ASN A 142 9.60 21.07 7.10
CA ASN A 142 10.59 22.07 6.72
C ASN A 142 11.37 22.60 7.94
N ALA A 143 10.68 22.80 9.09
CA ALA A 143 11.32 23.18 10.34
C ALA A 143 12.33 22.11 10.78
N VAL A 144 11.93 20.82 10.80
CA VAL A 144 12.81 19.68 11.10
C VAL A 144 14.05 19.69 10.19
N GLN A 145 13.87 19.90 8.87
CA GLN A 145 14.98 19.95 7.93
C GLN A 145 15.94 21.13 8.22
N GLN A 146 15.43 22.27 8.67
CA GLN A 146 16.26 23.42 9.03
C GLN A 146 16.98 23.17 10.37
N ILE A 147 16.30 22.60 11.36
CA ILE A 147 16.90 22.22 12.63
C ILE A 147 18.10 21.30 12.41
N LYS A 148 17.96 20.27 11.57
CA LYS A 148 19.08 19.34 11.24
C LYS A 148 20.35 20.05 10.74
N LYS A 149 20.23 21.28 10.19
CA LYS A 149 21.37 22.08 9.71
C LYS A 149 22.06 22.88 10.81
N VAL A 150 21.32 23.20 11.89
CA VAL A 150 21.84 24.01 13.01
C VAL A 150 22.31 23.15 14.19
N LEU A 151 22.00 21.84 14.18
CA LEU A 151 22.47 20.90 15.18
C LEU A 151 23.98 20.83 15.23
N ARG A 152 24.52 20.64 16.45
CA ARG A 152 25.93 20.48 16.72
C ARG A 152 26.37 19.00 16.62
N LYS A 153 27.67 18.76 16.72
CA LYS A 153 28.20 17.40 16.81
C LYS A 153 27.69 16.72 18.09
N ASP A 154 27.54 15.42 18.05
CA ASP A 154 27.09 14.58 19.17
C ASP A 154 25.66 14.99 19.68
N THR A 155 24.81 15.38 18.72
CA THR A 155 23.37 15.62 18.95
C THR A 155 22.54 14.67 18.09
N PHE A 156 21.48 14.11 18.69
CA PHE A 156 20.64 13.09 18.07
C PHE A 156 19.18 13.59 18.09
N PHE A 157 18.61 13.78 16.93
CA PHE A 157 17.27 14.31 16.80
C PHE A 157 16.28 13.21 16.47
N GLY A 158 15.39 12.88 17.40
CA GLY A 158 14.38 11.84 17.31
C GLY A 158 12.95 12.38 17.44
N GLY A 159 12.00 11.46 17.37
CA GLY A 159 10.56 11.72 17.44
C GLY A 159 9.83 11.58 16.12
N MET A 160 8.49 11.47 16.18
CA MET A 160 7.62 11.17 15.03
C MET A 160 7.82 12.15 13.87
N SER A 161 7.81 13.46 14.14
CA SER A 161 7.96 14.49 13.07
C SER A 161 9.28 14.35 12.32
N VAL A 162 10.34 13.92 12.99
CA VAL A 162 11.67 13.73 12.39
C VAL A 162 11.68 12.50 11.49
N ILE A 163 11.07 11.40 11.94
CA ILE A 163 10.95 10.16 11.18
C ILE A 163 10.09 10.36 9.93
N LEU A 164 8.98 11.11 10.05
CA LEU A 164 8.14 11.45 8.90
C LEU A 164 8.88 12.29 7.85
N GLN A 165 9.71 13.26 8.31
CA GLN A 165 10.55 14.06 7.40
C GLN A 165 11.60 13.19 6.71
N ASP A 166 12.24 12.27 7.42
CA ASP A 166 13.23 11.35 6.83
C ASP A 166 12.56 10.41 5.83
N THR A 167 11.35 9.91 6.14
CA THR A 167 10.54 9.09 5.24
C THR A 167 10.21 9.85 3.95
N LYS A 168 9.79 11.12 4.07
CA LYS A 168 9.53 12.00 2.92
C LYS A 168 10.78 12.19 2.06
N ALA A 169 11.91 12.45 2.68
CA ALA A 169 13.18 12.63 1.97
C ALA A 169 13.59 11.36 1.22
N LEU A 170 13.50 10.20 1.88
CA LEU A 170 13.82 8.90 1.31
C LEU A 170 12.93 8.56 0.10
N ILE A 171 11.62 8.77 0.23
CA ILE A 171 10.67 8.50 -0.85
C ILE A 171 10.94 9.40 -2.06
N ASN A 172 11.19 10.69 -1.83
CA ASN A 172 11.50 11.62 -2.91
C ASN A 172 12.81 11.27 -3.64
N GLU A 173 13.79 10.70 -2.94
CA GLU A 173 15.02 10.18 -3.53
C GLU A 173 14.80 8.91 -4.33
N GLU A 174 14.00 7.97 -3.81
CA GLU A 174 13.83 6.64 -4.41
C GLU A 174 12.76 6.60 -5.51
N MET A 175 11.72 7.46 -5.47
CA MET A 175 10.59 7.40 -6.41
C MET A 175 11.00 7.49 -7.90
N PRO A 176 11.91 8.39 -8.32
CA PRO A 176 12.37 8.41 -9.72
C PRO A 176 13.05 7.10 -10.14
N LEU A 177 13.78 6.48 -9.21
CA LEU A 177 14.47 5.22 -9.45
C LEU A 177 13.47 4.06 -9.58
N TYR A 178 12.41 4.04 -8.77
CA TYR A 178 11.32 3.07 -8.90
C TYR A 178 10.67 3.13 -10.29
N ILE A 179 10.35 4.33 -10.76
CA ILE A 179 9.77 4.53 -12.09
C ILE A 179 10.75 4.05 -13.18
N LEU A 180 12.01 4.44 -13.10
CA LEU A 180 13.02 4.05 -14.08
C LEU A 180 13.18 2.53 -14.15
N CYS A 181 13.27 1.85 -13.01
CA CYS A 181 13.42 0.40 -12.95
C CYS A 181 12.17 -0.32 -13.44
N ALA A 182 10.97 0.11 -13.01
CA ALA A 182 9.72 -0.49 -13.45
C ALA A 182 9.52 -0.35 -14.97
N VAL A 183 9.74 0.84 -15.51
CA VAL A 183 9.64 1.11 -16.96
C VAL A 183 10.72 0.34 -17.72
N GLY A 184 11.98 0.38 -17.26
CA GLY A 184 13.10 -0.28 -17.93
C GLY A 184 12.94 -1.80 -17.96
N ALA A 185 12.57 -2.42 -16.84
CA ALA A 185 12.35 -3.87 -16.76
C ALA A 185 11.15 -4.31 -17.61
N SER A 186 10.03 -3.56 -17.56
CA SER A 186 8.87 -3.82 -18.39
C SER A 186 9.18 -3.67 -19.89
N MET A 187 9.93 -2.63 -20.24
CA MET A 187 10.38 -2.41 -21.63
C MET A 187 11.22 -3.59 -22.15
N LEU A 188 12.14 -4.11 -21.32
CA LEU A 188 12.95 -5.26 -21.67
C LEU A 188 12.09 -6.49 -21.96
N VAL A 189 11.13 -6.81 -21.10
CA VAL A 189 10.22 -7.96 -21.30
C VAL A 189 9.40 -7.77 -22.59
N LEU A 190 8.88 -6.57 -22.84
CA LEU A 190 8.11 -6.29 -24.06
C LEU A 190 8.96 -6.39 -25.32
N PHE A 191 10.23 -5.97 -25.31
CA PHE A 191 11.15 -6.16 -26.45
C PHE A 191 11.37 -7.63 -26.78
N LEU A 192 11.42 -8.49 -25.76
CA LEU A 192 11.60 -9.93 -25.96
C LEU A 192 10.31 -10.63 -26.42
N SER A 193 9.14 -10.05 -26.07
CA SER A 193 7.83 -10.67 -26.26
C SER A 193 7.13 -10.25 -27.56
N LEU A 194 7.28 -8.99 -27.97
CA LEU A 194 6.57 -8.42 -29.11
C LEU A 194 7.39 -8.54 -30.42
N GLU A 195 6.70 -8.48 -31.55
CA GLU A 195 7.29 -8.65 -32.87
C GLU A 195 7.96 -7.40 -33.43
N SER A 196 7.96 -6.27 -32.75
CA SER A 196 8.56 -5.03 -33.23
C SER A 196 9.20 -4.26 -32.09
N THR A 197 10.38 -3.68 -32.30
CA THR A 197 11.10 -2.85 -31.33
C THR A 197 10.40 -1.50 -31.06
N ILE A 198 9.52 -1.06 -31.93
CA ILE A 198 8.77 0.20 -31.77
C ILE A 198 7.52 0.02 -30.90
N THR A 199 6.89 -1.14 -30.94
CA THR A 199 5.66 -1.41 -30.21
C THR A 199 5.81 -1.25 -28.68
N PRO A 200 6.87 -1.73 -28.00
CA PRO A 200 7.12 -1.47 -26.59
C PRO A 200 7.17 0.03 -26.26
N VAL A 201 7.81 0.83 -27.11
CA VAL A 201 7.90 2.28 -26.94
C VAL A 201 6.51 2.93 -27.03
N LEU A 202 5.69 2.50 -28.02
CA LEU A 202 4.31 3.01 -28.15
C LEU A 202 3.44 2.61 -26.95
N PHE A 203 3.66 1.42 -26.39
CA PHE A 203 2.97 1.00 -25.17
C PHE A 203 3.34 1.86 -23.98
N MET A 204 4.64 2.09 -23.75
CA MET A 204 5.09 2.97 -22.65
C MET A 204 4.56 4.39 -22.82
N LEU A 205 4.58 4.94 -24.04
CA LEU A 205 3.96 6.23 -24.32
C LEU A 205 2.44 6.21 -24.09
N GLY A 206 1.76 5.13 -24.47
CA GLY A 206 0.32 4.95 -24.23
C GLY A 206 -0.03 4.92 -22.76
N LEU A 207 0.83 4.29 -21.92
CA LEU A 207 0.66 4.19 -20.47
C LEU A 207 1.01 5.47 -19.71
N LEU A 208 1.82 6.35 -20.29
CA LEU A 208 2.12 7.64 -19.67
C LEU A 208 0.84 8.47 -19.47
N PHE A 209 -0.10 8.43 -20.41
CA PHE A 209 -1.35 9.21 -20.31
C PHE A 209 -2.21 8.80 -19.11
N PRO A 210 -2.63 7.53 -18.93
CA PRO A 210 -3.47 7.16 -17.82
C PRO A 210 -2.77 7.33 -16.47
N ILE A 211 -1.46 7.12 -16.37
CA ILE A 211 -0.68 7.37 -15.16
C ILE A 211 -0.71 8.86 -14.83
N ALA A 212 -0.37 9.73 -15.79
CA ALA A 212 -0.37 11.17 -15.58
C ALA A 212 -1.78 11.69 -15.20
N TYR A 213 -2.84 11.19 -15.87
CA TYR A 213 -4.21 11.56 -15.55
C TYR A 213 -4.64 11.07 -14.18
N ASN A 214 -4.24 9.87 -13.78
CA ASN A 214 -4.52 9.34 -12.45
C ASN A 214 -3.89 10.22 -11.37
N PHE A 215 -2.61 10.54 -11.51
CA PHE A 215 -1.92 11.45 -10.57
C PHE A 215 -2.53 12.85 -10.55
N GLY A 216 -2.80 13.42 -11.72
CA GLY A 216 -3.39 14.75 -11.84
C GLY A 216 -4.78 14.88 -11.23
N THR A 217 -5.57 13.82 -11.30
CA THR A 217 -6.94 13.80 -10.71
C THR A 217 -6.96 13.46 -9.22
N ASN A 218 -5.83 13.13 -8.60
CA ASN A 218 -5.76 12.91 -7.15
C ASN A 218 -6.01 14.21 -6.35
N ILE A 219 -5.81 15.37 -6.96
CA ILE A 219 -6.15 16.67 -6.34
C ILE A 219 -7.60 16.73 -5.83
N PHE A 220 -8.53 16.03 -6.50
CA PHE A 220 -9.93 15.96 -6.08
C PHE A 220 -10.16 15.11 -4.81
N LEU A 221 -9.17 14.33 -4.39
CA LEU A 221 -9.18 13.56 -3.14
C LEU A 221 -8.63 14.37 -1.96
N GLY A 222 -8.02 15.54 -2.24
CA GLY A 222 -7.37 16.42 -1.27
C GLY A 222 -5.97 15.94 -0.91
N GLN A 223 -5.83 14.75 -0.35
CA GLN A 223 -4.56 14.12 -0.02
C GLN A 223 -4.59 12.61 -0.33
N ILE A 224 -3.41 12.04 -0.53
CA ILE A 224 -3.21 10.60 -0.66
C ILE A 224 -2.01 10.16 0.19
N SER A 225 -2.01 8.89 0.62
CA SER A 225 -0.85 8.31 1.31
C SER A 225 0.35 8.15 0.37
N TYR A 226 1.56 8.27 0.91
CA TYR A 226 2.79 7.94 0.19
C TYR A 226 2.81 6.48 -0.29
N ILE A 227 2.19 5.57 0.47
CA ILE A 227 2.04 4.16 0.09
C ILE A 227 1.18 4.05 -1.17
N THR A 228 0.04 4.76 -1.20
CA THR A 228 -0.84 4.83 -2.37
C THR A 228 -0.10 5.42 -3.57
N GLN A 229 0.68 6.47 -3.37
CA GLN A 229 1.48 7.09 -4.44
C GLN A 229 2.47 6.09 -5.04
N ALA A 230 3.26 5.42 -4.19
CA ALA A 230 4.26 4.44 -4.64
C ALA A 230 3.62 3.24 -5.34
N LEU A 231 2.60 2.64 -4.73
CA LEU A 231 1.90 1.47 -5.28
C LEU A 231 1.19 1.79 -6.58
N SER A 232 0.46 2.93 -6.66
CA SER A 232 -0.27 3.29 -7.87
C SER A 232 0.66 3.51 -9.06
N THR A 233 1.87 4.06 -8.83
CA THR A 233 2.87 4.25 -9.88
C THR A 233 3.29 2.93 -10.52
N VAL A 234 3.60 1.93 -9.69
CA VAL A 234 4.14 0.64 -10.14
C VAL A 234 3.04 -0.29 -10.66
N LEU A 235 1.94 -0.39 -9.89
CA LEU A 235 0.86 -1.32 -10.21
C LEU A 235 0.05 -0.88 -11.43
N GLN A 236 -0.19 0.41 -11.60
CA GLN A 236 -0.93 0.89 -12.76
C GLN A 236 -0.20 0.56 -14.06
N LEU A 237 1.14 0.64 -14.07
CA LEU A 237 1.95 0.24 -15.21
C LEU A 237 1.74 -1.25 -15.54
N GLY A 238 1.77 -2.13 -14.53
CA GLY A 238 1.57 -3.57 -14.73
C GLY A 238 0.14 -3.93 -15.17
N VAL A 239 -0.87 -3.47 -14.42
CA VAL A 239 -2.28 -3.86 -14.64
C VAL A 239 -2.86 -3.30 -15.94
N THR A 240 -2.49 -2.09 -16.35
CA THR A 240 -3.05 -1.51 -17.59
C THR A 240 -2.34 -1.98 -18.87
N MET A 241 -1.15 -2.57 -18.73
CA MET A 241 -0.42 -3.15 -19.86
C MET A 241 -1.18 -4.30 -20.52
N ASP A 242 -1.86 -5.11 -19.74
CA ASP A 242 -2.58 -6.30 -20.17
C ASP A 242 -3.63 -5.99 -21.23
N PHE A 243 -4.41 -4.92 -21.00
CA PHE A 243 -5.40 -4.46 -21.98
C PHE A 243 -4.77 -4.03 -23.30
N SER A 244 -3.57 -3.44 -23.24
CA SER A 244 -2.82 -3.01 -24.42
C SER A 244 -2.32 -4.20 -25.24
N ILE A 245 -1.84 -5.25 -24.57
CA ILE A 245 -1.37 -6.49 -25.20
C ILE A 245 -2.53 -7.22 -25.89
N PHE A 246 -3.70 -7.30 -25.23
CA PHE A 246 -4.90 -7.94 -25.81
C PHE A 246 -5.39 -7.21 -27.07
N LEU A 247 -5.43 -5.88 -27.03
CA LEU A 247 -5.82 -5.10 -28.18
C LEU A 247 -4.83 -5.27 -29.35
N LEU A 248 -3.52 -5.28 -29.06
CA LEU A 248 -2.50 -5.45 -30.09
C LEU A 248 -2.59 -6.83 -30.77
N HIS A 249 -2.65 -7.92 -30.00
CA HIS A 249 -2.75 -9.26 -30.57
C HIS A 249 -4.01 -9.40 -31.42
N ARG A 250 -5.15 -8.86 -30.97
CA ARG A 250 -6.37 -8.87 -31.77
C ARG A 250 -6.26 -8.03 -33.01
N TYR A 251 -5.56 -6.88 -32.94
CA TYR A 251 -5.28 -6.08 -34.13
C TYR A 251 -4.41 -6.82 -35.14
N GLN A 252 -3.40 -7.56 -34.68
CA GLN A 252 -2.55 -8.39 -35.57
C GLN A 252 -3.36 -9.50 -36.25
N GLU A 253 -4.21 -10.22 -35.52
CA GLU A 253 -5.12 -11.23 -36.08
C GLU A 253 -6.07 -10.63 -37.15
N GLU A 254 -6.69 -9.48 -36.83
CA GLU A 254 -7.61 -8.81 -37.78
C GLU A 254 -6.88 -8.23 -39.02
N LYS A 255 -5.61 -7.85 -38.87
CA LYS A 255 -4.79 -7.33 -39.98
C LYS A 255 -4.53 -8.36 -41.04
N GLU A 256 -4.44 -9.65 -40.73
CA GLU A 256 -4.32 -10.74 -41.68
C GLU A 256 -5.63 -11.01 -42.43
N LEU A 257 -6.78 -10.64 -41.84
CA LEU A 257 -8.12 -10.91 -42.37
C LEU A 257 -8.74 -9.73 -43.13
N ARG A 258 -8.17 -8.52 -43.03
CA ARG A 258 -8.76 -7.28 -43.56
C ARG A 258 -7.84 -6.62 -44.59
N SER A 259 -8.46 -5.85 -45.48
CA SER A 259 -7.73 -5.16 -46.57
C SER A 259 -7.09 -3.83 -46.12
N SER A 260 -7.52 -3.24 -45.00
CA SER A 260 -6.95 -1.99 -44.48
C SER A 260 -6.66 -2.06 -42.98
N ASN A 261 -5.59 -1.40 -42.53
CA ASN A 261 -5.18 -1.31 -41.16
C ASN A 261 -6.25 -0.59 -40.31
N GLU A 262 -6.96 0.36 -40.89
CA GLU A 262 -8.05 1.11 -40.24
C GLU A 262 -9.26 0.20 -39.94
N GLU A 263 -9.65 -0.63 -40.92
CA GLU A 263 -10.75 -1.62 -40.72
C GLU A 263 -10.35 -2.72 -39.74
N ALA A 264 -9.10 -3.17 -39.78
CA ALA A 264 -8.54 -4.13 -38.85
C ALA A 264 -8.61 -3.59 -37.41
N MET A 265 -8.21 -2.34 -37.20
CA MET A 265 -8.28 -1.70 -35.87
C MET A 265 -9.71 -1.51 -35.38
N VAL A 266 -10.64 -1.08 -36.23
CA VAL A 266 -12.06 -0.99 -35.88
C VAL A 266 -12.62 -2.34 -35.45
N SER A 267 -12.27 -3.41 -36.18
CA SER A 267 -12.69 -4.78 -35.82
C SER A 267 -12.07 -5.25 -34.49
N ALA A 268 -10.78 -4.99 -34.31
CA ALA A 268 -10.07 -5.33 -33.09
C ALA A 268 -10.71 -4.65 -31.87
N ILE A 269 -10.95 -3.33 -31.90
CA ILE A 269 -11.61 -2.60 -30.83
C ILE A 269 -12.98 -3.22 -30.53
N CYS A 270 -13.82 -3.50 -31.56
CA CYS A 270 -15.13 -4.06 -31.35
C CYS A 270 -15.14 -5.45 -30.72
N LYS A 271 -14.17 -6.29 -31.06
CA LYS A 271 -14.07 -7.66 -30.55
C LYS A 271 -13.43 -7.75 -29.16
N THR A 272 -12.45 -6.88 -28.87
CA THR A 272 -11.79 -6.87 -27.56
C THR A 272 -12.58 -6.14 -26.48
N MET A 273 -13.46 -5.23 -26.87
CA MET A 273 -14.18 -4.37 -25.94
C MET A 273 -14.98 -5.16 -24.87
N THR A 274 -15.60 -6.28 -25.27
CA THR A 274 -16.38 -7.11 -24.31
C THR A 274 -15.48 -7.75 -23.28
N SER A 275 -14.35 -8.33 -23.70
CA SER A 275 -13.41 -8.98 -22.80
C SER A 275 -12.69 -7.96 -21.91
N ILE A 276 -12.21 -6.84 -22.49
CA ILE A 276 -11.55 -5.76 -21.71
C ILE A 276 -12.53 -5.16 -20.69
N SER A 277 -13.80 -4.95 -21.07
CA SER A 277 -14.78 -4.39 -20.11
C SER A 277 -15.09 -5.35 -18.96
N ALA A 278 -15.21 -6.65 -19.22
CA ALA A 278 -15.47 -7.63 -18.18
C ALA A 278 -14.27 -7.73 -17.22
N SER A 279 -13.07 -7.84 -17.77
CA SER A 279 -11.80 -7.92 -17.04
C SER A 279 -11.53 -6.64 -16.23
N SER A 280 -11.60 -5.46 -16.86
CA SER A 280 -11.39 -4.21 -16.13
C SER A 280 -12.40 -3.98 -15.00
N LEU A 281 -13.66 -4.42 -15.17
CA LEU A 281 -14.67 -4.28 -14.14
C LEU A 281 -14.37 -5.17 -12.93
N THR A 282 -13.86 -6.39 -13.14
CA THR A 282 -13.39 -7.26 -12.03
C THR A 282 -12.21 -6.65 -11.29
N THR A 283 -11.25 -6.07 -12.03
CA THR A 283 -10.09 -5.41 -11.43
C THR A 283 -10.49 -4.17 -10.64
N ILE A 284 -11.36 -3.32 -11.19
CA ILE A 284 -11.93 -2.14 -10.49
C ILE A 284 -12.67 -2.58 -9.23
N ALA A 285 -13.50 -3.62 -9.29
CA ALA A 285 -14.23 -4.11 -8.13
C ALA A 285 -13.31 -4.71 -7.07
N GLY A 286 -12.24 -5.41 -7.46
CA GLY A 286 -11.22 -5.89 -6.55
C GLY A 286 -10.58 -4.74 -5.77
N PHE A 287 -10.17 -3.66 -6.45
CA PHE A 287 -9.63 -2.48 -5.76
C PHE A 287 -10.67 -1.74 -4.92
N LEU A 288 -11.91 -1.60 -5.40
CA LEU A 288 -12.97 -0.96 -4.61
C LEU A 288 -13.36 -1.76 -3.35
N ALA A 289 -13.09 -3.07 -3.30
CA ALA A 289 -13.29 -3.86 -2.09
C ALA A 289 -12.42 -3.37 -0.91
N LEU A 290 -11.26 -2.74 -1.18
CA LEU A 290 -10.45 -2.08 -0.15
C LEU A 290 -11.20 -0.94 0.55
N CYS A 291 -12.21 -0.34 -0.09
CA CYS A 291 -13.03 0.68 0.55
C CYS A 291 -13.93 0.14 1.69
N ALA A 292 -14.02 -1.18 1.84
CA ALA A 292 -14.72 -1.82 2.97
C ALA A 292 -13.88 -1.87 4.25
N MET A 293 -12.62 -1.42 4.21
CA MET A 293 -11.75 -1.29 5.38
C MET A 293 -12.26 -0.18 6.32
N ARG A 294 -12.11 -0.41 7.61
CA ARG A 294 -12.23 0.62 8.64
C ARG A 294 -11.03 1.58 8.59
N LEU A 295 -9.83 1.04 8.32
CA LEU A 295 -8.64 1.82 8.06
C LEU A 295 -8.81 2.60 6.76
N THR A 296 -8.89 3.93 6.84
CA THR A 296 -9.20 4.80 5.69
C THR A 296 -8.12 4.77 4.60
N LEU A 297 -6.93 4.24 4.89
CA LEU A 297 -5.88 3.94 3.92
C LEU A 297 -6.36 2.97 2.82
N GLY A 298 -7.21 1.99 3.17
CA GLY A 298 -7.80 1.09 2.19
C GLY A 298 -8.68 1.82 1.18
N ARG A 299 -9.45 2.81 1.62
CA ARG A 299 -10.25 3.67 0.75
C ARG A 299 -9.36 4.51 -0.17
N ASP A 300 -8.25 5.02 0.33
CA ASP A 300 -7.28 5.80 -0.45
C ASP A 300 -6.68 4.95 -1.57
N ILE A 301 -6.08 3.79 -1.24
CA ILE A 301 -5.52 2.85 -2.22
C ILE A 301 -6.60 2.40 -3.21
N GLY A 302 -7.76 1.98 -2.70
CA GLY A 302 -8.86 1.41 -3.49
C GLY A 302 -9.38 2.38 -4.55
N ILE A 303 -9.65 3.63 -4.20
CA ILE A 303 -10.16 4.65 -5.13
C ILE A 303 -9.10 5.04 -6.17
N VAL A 304 -7.85 5.29 -5.74
CA VAL A 304 -6.78 5.70 -6.65
C VAL A 304 -6.48 4.59 -7.67
N MET A 305 -6.44 3.33 -7.21
CA MET A 305 -6.18 2.19 -8.10
C MET A 305 -7.36 1.92 -9.04
N ALA A 306 -8.59 1.90 -8.54
CA ALA A 306 -9.80 1.71 -9.36
C ALA A 306 -9.94 2.79 -10.45
N LYS A 307 -9.71 4.05 -10.08
CA LYS A 307 -9.67 5.19 -11.01
C LYS A 307 -8.53 5.02 -12.04
N GLY A 308 -7.36 4.59 -11.58
CA GLY A 308 -6.21 4.32 -12.44
C GLY A 308 -6.50 3.27 -13.51
N VAL A 309 -7.16 2.16 -13.13
CA VAL A 309 -7.59 1.11 -14.07
C VAL A 309 -8.64 1.63 -15.05
N ALA A 310 -9.64 2.39 -14.58
CA ALA A 310 -10.67 2.97 -15.44
C ALA A 310 -10.05 3.92 -16.50
N LEU A 311 -9.14 4.80 -16.09
CA LEU A 311 -8.40 5.66 -16.99
C LEU A 311 -7.49 4.86 -17.94
N GLY A 312 -6.87 3.79 -17.46
CA GLY A 312 -6.07 2.85 -18.25
C GLY A 312 -6.86 2.24 -19.39
N VAL A 313 -8.05 1.73 -19.10
CA VAL A 313 -8.95 1.15 -20.12
C VAL A 313 -9.37 2.20 -21.16
N ILE A 314 -9.78 3.38 -20.69
CA ILE A 314 -10.16 4.48 -21.60
C ILE A 314 -8.99 4.83 -22.53
N CYS A 315 -7.79 5.01 -21.98
CA CYS A 315 -6.60 5.34 -22.78
C CYS A 315 -6.22 4.21 -23.73
N THR A 316 -6.30 2.94 -23.29
CA THR A 316 -6.02 1.77 -24.14
C THR A 316 -7.00 1.67 -25.30
N VAL A 317 -8.27 1.97 -25.12
CA VAL A 317 -9.27 1.89 -26.19
C VAL A 317 -9.23 3.11 -27.11
N VAL A 318 -8.88 4.30 -26.60
CA VAL A 318 -8.97 5.57 -27.35
C VAL A 318 -7.59 6.05 -27.85
N ILE A 319 -6.58 6.10 -26.97
CA ILE A 319 -5.27 6.68 -27.31
C ILE A 319 -4.35 5.68 -27.97
N LEU A 320 -4.28 4.44 -27.47
CA LEU A 320 -3.36 3.44 -28.02
C LEU A 320 -3.63 3.09 -29.48
N PRO A 321 -4.89 2.89 -29.96
CA PRO A 321 -5.18 2.71 -31.37
C PRO A 321 -4.72 3.88 -32.25
N ALA A 322 -4.89 5.10 -31.74
CA ALA A 322 -4.45 6.31 -32.43
C ALA A 322 -2.91 6.36 -32.56
N LEU A 323 -2.17 5.95 -31.52
CA LEU A 323 -0.71 5.82 -31.54
C LEU A 323 -0.27 4.73 -32.54
N ILE A 324 -0.80 3.51 -32.41
CA ILE A 324 -0.43 2.38 -33.28
C ILE A 324 -0.65 2.73 -34.75
N LEU A 325 -1.85 3.25 -35.13
CA LEU A 325 -2.13 3.61 -36.52
C LEU A 325 -1.31 4.79 -37.04
N THR A 326 -0.90 5.70 -36.15
CA THR A 326 -0.04 6.84 -36.56
C THR A 326 1.38 6.37 -36.88
N PHE A 327 1.90 5.43 -36.12
CA PHE A 327 3.26 4.91 -36.26
C PHE A 327 3.35 3.54 -36.93
N ASP A 328 2.26 3.03 -37.53
CA ASP A 328 2.16 1.69 -38.12
C ASP A 328 3.29 1.37 -39.11
N LYS A 329 3.68 2.35 -39.96
CA LYS A 329 4.81 2.20 -40.90
C LYS A 329 6.14 1.93 -40.21
N TRP A 330 6.33 2.49 -39.00
CA TRP A 330 7.56 2.28 -38.25
C TRP A 330 7.51 0.94 -37.52
N VAL A 331 6.34 0.54 -37.04
CA VAL A 331 6.12 -0.77 -36.43
C VAL A 331 6.45 -1.89 -37.43
N GLU A 332 6.01 -1.76 -38.68
CA GLU A 332 6.30 -2.74 -39.74
C GLU A 332 7.77 -2.75 -40.15
N LYS A 333 8.41 -1.58 -40.22
CA LYS A 333 9.82 -1.47 -40.65
C LYS A 333 10.79 -2.17 -39.69
N TYR A 334 10.47 -2.17 -38.37
CA TYR A 334 11.33 -2.69 -37.33
C TYR A 334 10.80 -4.00 -36.73
N LYS A 335 10.15 -4.86 -37.54
CA LYS A 335 9.71 -6.18 -37.11
C LYS A 335 10.88 -7.12 -36.87
N HIS A 336 10.76 -7.96 -35.86
CA HIS A 336 11.68 -9.04 -35.53
C HIS A 336 10.91 -10.27 -35.03
N ARG A 337 11.55 -11.42 -34.92
CA ARG A 337 10.95 -12.64 -34.41
C ARG A 337 10.85 -12.58 -32.89
N THR A 338 9.69 -12.95 -32.34
CA THR A 338 9.48 -13.05 -30.88
C THR A 338 10.35 -14.15 -30.28
N ILE A 339 10.84 -13.91 -29.06
CA ILE A 339 11.64 -14.90 -28.31
C ILE A 339 10.71 -15.79 -27.45
N ILE A 340 9.57 -15.25 -27.01
CA ILE A 340 8.60 -16.01 -26.21
C ILE A 340 7.84 -16.99 -27.13
N PRO A 341 8.04 -18.31 -26.96
CA PRO A 341 7.41 -19.30 -27.81
C PRO A 341 5.94 -19.53 -27.40
N GLN A 342 5.16 -20.01 -28.37
CA GLN A 342 3.87 -20.63 -28.07
C GLN A 342 4.09 -21.96 -27.30
N LEU A 343 3.34 -22.18 -26.24
CA LEU A 343 3.51 -23.36 -25.36
C LEU A 343 2.84 -24.64 -25.91
N THR A 344 3.08 -24.99 -27.17
CA THR A 344 2.46 -26.15 -27.85
C THR A 344 2.75 -27.49 -27.14
N ARG A 345 3.97 -27.68 -26.65
CA ARG A 345 4.33 -28.92 -25.92
C ARG A 345 3.66 -28.98 -24.56
N THR A 346 3.57 -27.84 -23.86
CA THR A 346 2.92 -27.74 -22.55
C THR A 346 1.42 -27.95 -22.70
N SER A 347 0.78 -27.40 -23.74
CA SER A 347 -0.66 -27.57 -23.99
C SER A 347 -1.04 -29.05 -24.20
N TYR A 348 -0.21 -29.79 -24.95
CA TYR A 348 -0.39 -31.22 -25.12
C TYR A 348 -0.20 -31.99 -23.79
N PHE A 349 0.84 -31.65 -23.02
CA PHE A 349 1.12 -32.29 -21.73
C PHE A 349 -0.04 -32.08 -20.73
N VAL A 350 -0.51 -30.84 -20.59
CA VAL A 350 -1.61 -30.47 -19.69
C VAL A 350 -2.91 -31.19 -20.08
N SER A 351 -3.25 -31.17 -21.37
CA SER A 351 -4.47 -31.84 -21.86
C SER A 351 -4.44 -33.36 -21.71
N LYS A 352 -3.24 -33.97 -21.74
CA LYS A 352 -3.07 -35.44 -21.58
C LYS A 352 -3.12 -35.85 -20.08
N HIS A 353 -2.61 -35.02 -19.18
CA HIS A 353 -2.45 -35.35 -17.75
C HIS A 353 -3.30 -34.46 -16.84
N ALA A 354 -4.47 -34.02 -17.26
CA ALA A 354 -5.29 -33.06 -16.52
C ALA A 354 -5.67 -33.54 -15.10
N ALA A 355 -6.15 -34.78 -14.96
CA ALA A 355 -6.55 -35.32 -13.65
C ALA A 355 -5.37 -35.40 -12.66
N PRO A 356 -4.20 -35.98 -12.98
CA PRO A 356 -3.07 -35.97 -12.08
C PRO A 356 -2.54 -34.55 -11.77
N ILE A 357 -2.57 -33.62 -12.72
CA ILE A 357 -2.14 -32.23 -12.47
C ILE A 357 -3.01 -31.59 -11.39
N VAL A 358 -4.34 -31.67 -11.53
CA VAL A 358 -5.27 -31.09 -10.54
C VAL A 358 -5.13 -31.80 -9.19
N ALA A 359 -5.02 -33.13 -9.17
CA ALA A 359 -4.86 -33.89 -7.94
C ALA A 359 -3.56 -33.53 -7.19
N VAL A 360 -2.42 -33.49 -7.89
CA VAL A 360 -1.14 -33.08 -7.30
C VAL A 360 -1.19 -31.64 -6.81
N PHE A 361 -1.80 -30.74 -7.58
CA PHE A 361 -1.96 -29.34 -7.18
C PHE A 361 -2.77 -29.20 -5.88
N LEU A 362 -3.89 -29.92 -5.76
CA LEU A 362 -4.71 -29.88 -4.54
C LEU A 362 -3.96 -30.44 -3.32
N VAL A 363 -3.17 -31.50 -3.50
CA VAL A 363 -2.34 -32.04 -2.39
C VAL A 363 -1.25 -31.05 -2.00
N LEU A 364 -0.58 -30.40 -2.96
CA LEU A 364 0.44 -29.40 -2.69
C LEU A 364 -0.13 -28.11 -2.08
N LEU A 365 -1.38 -27.78 -2.33
CA LEU A 365 -2.03 -26.58 -1.79
C LEU A 365 -2.22 -26.64 -0.28
N VAL A 366 -2.53 -27.84 0.27
CA VAL A 366 -2.84 -28.02 1.71
C VAL A 366 -1.78 -27.43 2.65
N PRO A 367 -0.47 -27.75 2.51
CA PRO A 367 0.54 -27.17 3.38
C PRO A 367 0.66 -25.64 3.25
N PHE A 368 0.42 -25.07 2.09
CA PHE A 368 0.47 -23.60 1.90
C PHE A 368 -0.72 -22.89 2.55
N VAL A 369 -1.92 -23.46 2.48
CA VAL A 369 -3.09 -22.93 3.19
C VAL A 369 -2.88 -22.95 4.71
N ALA A 370 -2.30 -24.04 5.24
CA ALA A 370 -1.95 -24.13 6.65
C ALA A 370 -0.83 -23.14 7.04
N ALA A 371 0.16 -22.94 6.17
CA ALA A 371 1.27 -22.02 6.37
C ALA A 371 0.81 -20.55 6.34
N GLN A 372 -0.10 -20.21 5.43
CA GLN A 372 -0.66 -18.84 5.34
C GLN A 372 -1.27 -18.39 6.67
N GLN A 373 -1.97 -19.29 7.39
CA GLN A 373 -2.59 -18.96 8.68
C GLN A 373 -1.57 -18.76 9.81
N LYS A 374 -0.33 -19.20 9.61
CA LYS A 374 0.77 -19.13 10.59
C LYS A 374 1.84 -18.12 10.19
N THR A 375 1.66 -17.43 9.09
CA THR A 375 2.58 -16.38 8.66
C THR A 375 2.51 -15.21 9.63
N GLU A 376 3.63 -14.86 10.21
CA GLU A 376 3.74 -13.76 11.16
C GLU A 376 3.63 -12.41 10.46
N VAL A 377 2.93 -11.48 11.12
CA VAL A 377 2.70 -10.13 10.63
C VAL A 377 3.21 -9.14 11.68
N TYR A 378 3.92 -8.10 11.26
CA TYR A 378 4.33 -7.01 12.14
C TYR A 378 3.56 -5.73 11.81
N TYR A 379 3.34 -4.89 12.84
CA TYR A 379 2.51 -3.69 12.76
C TYR A 379 3.29 -2.40 12.96
N THR A 380 4.53 -2.49 13.44
CA THR A 380 5.42 -1.35 13.66
C THR A 380 5.88 -0.76 12.33
N LEU A 381 5.50 0.48 12.08
CA LEU A 381 5.87 1.18 10.84
C LEU A 381 7.36 1.52 10.80
N PHE A 382 7.95 1.83 11.94
CA PHE A 382 9.37 2.21 12.04
C PHE A 382 10.32 1.05 11.76
N ASP A 383 9.93 -0.19 12.08
CA ASP A 383 10.72 -1.37 11.74
C ASP A 383 10.79 -1.61 10.21
N SER A 384 9.88 -0.99 9.45
CA SER A 384 9.88 -1.04 7.99
C SER A 384 10.79 -0.01 7.32
N LEU A 385 11.37 0.91 8.09
CA LEU A 385 12.26 1.96 7.62
C LEU A 385 13.74 1.57 7.81
N PRO A 386 14.67 2.11 7.01
CA PRO A 386 16.11 1.92 7.24
C PRO A 386 16.52 2.41 8.63
N GLN A 387 17.20 1.55 9.39
CA GLN A 387 17.55 1.81 10.78
C GLN A 387 18.68 2.86 10.94
N ASP A 388 19.29 3.27 9.85
CA ASP A 388 20.31 4.32 9.78
C ASP A 388 19.74 5.72 9.53
N LEU A 389 18.42 5.87 9.43
CA LEU A 389 17.78 7.16 9.34
C LEU A 389 17.99 7.98 10.61
N THR A 390 18.27 9.27 10.44
CA THR A 390 18.65 10.15 11.57
C THR A 390 17.55 10.21 12.65
N GLY A 391 16.28 10.24 12.26
CA GLY A 391 15.14 10.23 13.17
C GLY A 391 15.04 8.93 13.96
N ILE A 392 15.32 7.77 13.35
CA ILE A 392 15.31 6.47 14.02
C ILE A 392 16.50 6.36 14.98
N VAL A 393 17.69 6.74 14.55
CA VAL A 393 18.87 6.79 15.42
C VAL A 393 18.62 7.68 16.62
N GLY A 394 18.02 8.87 16.42
CA GLY A 394 17.66 9.79 17.49
C GLY A 394 16.63 9.21 18.48
N THR A 395 15.61 8.54 17.97
CA THR A 395 14.57 7.89 18.80
C THR A 395 15.15 6.70 19.57
N ASN A 396 16.00 5.88 18.96
CA ASN A 396 16.68 4.79 19.66
C ASN A 396 17.57 5.34 20.80
N LYS A 397 18.24 6.47 20.57
CA LYS A 397 19.07 7.12 21.56
C LYS A 397 18.27 7.61 22.78
N LEU A 398 17.06 8.13 22.56
CA LEU A 398 16.13 8.45 23.66
C LEU A 398 15.81 7.22 24.51
N GLY A 399 15.54 6.08 23.88
CA GLY A 399 15.30 4.83 24.57
C GLY A 399 16.51 4.36 25.40
N GLU A 400 17.72 4.46 24.86
CA GLU A 400 18.96 4.02 25.54
C GLU A 400 19.35 4.90 26.72
N ASP A 401 19.29 6.22 26.54
CA ASP A 401 19.78 7.19 27.53
C ASP A 401 18.74 7.55 28.59
N PHE A 402 17.47 7.69 28.20
CA PHE A 402 16.39 8.16 29.06
C PHE A 402 15.36 7.09 29.43
N GLY A 403 15.44 5.89 28.85
CA GLY A 403 14.45 4.83 29.05
C GLY A 403 13.11 5.11 28.37
N MET A 404 13.07 6.06 27.43
CA MET A 404 11.87 6.46 26.68
C MET A 404 11.81 5.67 25.37
N THR A 405 11.53 4.36 25.46
CA THR A 405 11.36 3.52 24.26
C THR A 405 10.01 3.79 23.62
N THR A 406 8.95 3.91 24.42
CA THR A 406 7.61 4.32 23.99
C THR A 406 7.03 5.26 25.02
N SER A 407 6.50 6.40 24.60
CA SER A 407 5.84 7.36 25.47
C SER A 407 4.32 7.29 25.30
N HIS A 408 3.59 7.24 26.40
CA HIS A 408 2.13 7.28 26.44
C HIS A 408 1.68 8.63 26.96
N PHE A 409 0.70 9.22 26.33
CA PHE A 409 0.04 10.45 26.73
C PHE A 409 -1.35 10.07 27.24
N ILE A 410 -1.62 10.37 28.51
CA ILE A 410 -2.88 10.05 29.16
C ILE A 410 -3.59 11.36 29.45
N LEU A 411 -4.80 11.50 28.97
CA LEU A 411 -5.65 12.67 29.15
C LEU A 411 -6.81 12.30 30.06
N VAL A 412 -6.87 12.96 31.19
CA VAL A 412 -7.99 12.85 32.18
C VAL A 412 -8.62 14.24 32.37
N HIS A 413 -9.89 14.29 32.71
CA HIS A 413 -10.59 15.55 32.86
C HIS A 413 -10.02 16.41 34.02
N ASP A 414 -10.06 17.72 33.87
CA ASP A 414 -9.46 18.67 34.78
C ASP A 414 -10.26 18.85 36.09
N ASP A 415 -11.49 18.32 36.17
CA ASP A 415 -12.32 18.27 37.38
C ASP A 415 -11.83 17.24 38.41
N LEU A 416 -10.92 16.32 38.03
CA LEU A 416 -10.25 15.43 38.94
C LEU A 416 -9.38 16.22 39.95
N THR A 417 -9.47 15.86 41.20
CA THR A 417 -8.63 16.46 42.25
C THR A 417 -7.18 16.07 42.12
N ALA A 418 -6.26 16.92 42.58
CA ALA A 418 -4.83 16.64 42.56
C ALA A 418 -4.46 15.32 43.24
N THR A 419 -5.21 14.95 44.31
CA THR A 419 -5.02 13.66 45.01
C THR A 419 -5.39 12.48 44.11
N GLN A 420 -6.54 12.55 43.39
CA GLN A 420 -6.95 11.48 42.46
C GLN A 420 -5.95 11.29 41.33
N VAL A 421 -5.42 12.37 40.76
CA VAL A 421 -4.40 12.31 39.70
C VAL A 421 -3.08 11.77 40.28
N SER A 422 -2.68 12.16 41.49
CA SER A 422 -1.47 11.63 42.12
C SER A 422 -1.59 10.13 42.42
N ASP A 423 -2.75 9.68 42.96
CA ASP A 423 -3.02 8.27 43.25
C ASP A 423 -3.00 7.45 41.93
N LEU A 424 -3.60 7.98 40.85
CA LEU A 424 -3.55 7.36 39.52
C LEU A 424 -2.10 7.27 39.00
N CYS A 425 -1.29 8.33 39.15
CA CYS A 425 0.11 8.30 38.76
C CYS A 425 0.91 7.23 39.50
N ASP A 426 0.63 7.02 40.80
CA ASP A 426 1.29 5.98 41.57
C ASP A 426 0.84 4.58 41.17
N GLU A 427 -0.44 4.38 40.83
CA GLU A 427 -0.94 3.12 40.27
C GLU A 427 -0.32 2.83 38.90
N LEU A 428 -0.19 3.85 38.05
CA LEU A 428 0.46 3.70 36.73
C LEU A 428 1.95 3.39 36.83
N LYS A 429 2.67 3.88 37.87
CA LYS A 429 4.09 3.53 38.11
C LYS A 429 4.28 2.06 38.45
N ASP A 430 3.28 1.42 39.08
CA ASP A 430 3.34 0.00 39.44
C ASP A 430 3.08 -0.94 38.24
N VAL A 431 2.60 -0.42 37.10
CA VAL A 431 2.38 -1.21 35.89
C VAL A 431 3.72 -1.68 35.29
N ASP A 432 3.80 -2.96 34.96
CA ASP A 432 5.04 -3.58 34.49
C ASP A 432 5.57 -2.92 33.23
N GLY A 433 6.87 -2.60 33.23
CA GLY A 433 7.56 -1.94 32.12
C GLY A 433 7.43 -0.41 32.08
N ILE A 434 6.63 0.21 32.93
CA ILE A 434 6.62 1.68 33.09
C ILE A 434 7.89 2.11 33.81
N THR A 435 8.60 3.06 33.23
CA THR A 435 9.87 3.57 33.75
C THR A 435 9.70 4.89 34.50
N GLN A 436 8.72 5.68 34.08
CA GLN A 436 8.46 7.02 34.65
C GLN A 436 7.03 7.45 34.35
N VAL A 437 6.42 8.14 35.32
CA VAL A 437 5.10 8.81 35.19
C VAL A 437 5.23 10.24 35.70
N ILE A 438 4.85 11.21 34.87
CA ILE A 438 4.92 12.66 35.18
C ILE A 438 3.57 13.30 34.91
N SER A 439 3.06 14.07 35.89
CA SER A 439 1.93 14.98 35.74
C SER A 439 2.21 16.27 36.47
N LEU A 440 1.42 17.31 36.24
CA LEU A 440 1.52 18.54 37.01
C LEU A 440 1.33 18.27 38.49
N ASP A 441 0.29 17.52 38.84
CA ASP A 441 -0.08 17.21 40.21
C ASP A 441 0.94 16.29 40.92
N SER A 442 1.63 15.38 40.17
CA SER A 442 2.66 14.51 40.75
C SER A 442 3.97 15.27 41.05
N VAL A 443 4.30 16.29 40.28
CA VAL A 443 5.51 17.10 40.48
C VAL A 443 5.31 18.16 41.59
N THR A 444 4.14 18.78 41.63
CA THR A 444 3.85 19.83 42.61
C THR A 444 3.38 19.31 43.97
N GLY A 445 2.80 18.12 43.97
CA GLY A 445 2.23 17.49 45.17
C GLY A 445 0.84 18.05 45.55
N PRO A 446 0.06 17.25 46.32
CA PRO A 446 -1.28 17.65 46.74
C PRO A 446 -1.22 18.83 47.69
N GLY A 447 -1.80 19.97 47.31
CA GLY A 447 -1.86 21.19 48.10
C GLY A 447 -0.97 22.33 47.64
N PHE A 448 -0.23 22.15 46.54
CA PHE A 448 0.49 23.25 45.89
C PHE A 448 -0.49 24.07 45.03
N ASP A 449 -0.44 25.40 45.16
CA ASP A 449 -1.23 26.28 44.31
C ASP A 449 -0.55 26.39 42.93
N THR A 450 -1.11 25.71 41.92
CA THR A 450 -0.61 25.71 40.55
C THR A 450 -0.58 27.11 39.92
N GLY A 451 -1.35 28.08 40.45
CA GLY A 451 -1.28 29.49 40.05
C GLY A 451 0.06 30.19 40.36
N LEU A 452 0.97 29.53 41.09
CA LEU A 452 2.34 30.02 41.31
C LEU A 452 3.34 29.58 40.23
N LEU A 453 2.94 28.68 39.36
CA LEU A 453 3.78 28.24 38.25
C LEU A 453 3.64 29.19 37.06
N PRO A 454 4.67 29.34 36.21
CA PRO A 454 4.55 30.06 34.95
C PRO A 454 3.46 29.43 34.07
N ASP A 455 2.65 30.28 33.42
CA ASP A 455 1.59 29.83 32.49
C ASP A 455 2.15 28.88 31.42
N SER A 456 3.39 29.11 30.96
CA SER A 456 4.07 28.26 30.01
C SER A 456 4.29 26.80 30.44
N VAL A 457 4.27 26.49 31.74
CA VAL A 457 4.40 25.16 32.31
C VAL A 457 3.02 24.54 32.51
N THR A 458 2.09 25.36 33.04
CA THR A 458 0.72 24.90 33.30
C THR A 458 -0.02 24.54 32.01
N GLU A 459 0.06 25.37 30.99
CA GLU A 459 -0.58 25.13 29.67
C GLU A 459 -0.10 23.87 28.95
N ILE A 460 1.14 23.42 29.23
CA ILE A 460 1.65 22.17 28.66
C ILE A 460 1.02 20.93 29.28
N LEU A 461 0.71 20.99 30.58
CA LEU A 461 0.26 19.84 31.37
C LEU A 461 -1.23 19.90 31.71
N GLN A 462 -1.90 21.05 31.46
CA GLN A 462 -3.34 21.22 31.65
C GLN A 462 -3.88 22.22 30.62
N SER A 463 -4.73 21.75 29.71
CA SER A 463 -5.35 22.56 28.65
C SER A 463 -6.64 21.91 28.15
N GLY A 464 -7.54 22.68 27.55
CA GLY A 464 -8.75 22.16 26.89
C GLY A 464 -9.72 21.37 27.77
N GLY A 465 -9.67 21.56 29.11
CA GLY A 465 -10.47 20.78 30.07
C GLY A 465 -9.85 19.43 30.45
N TYR A 466 -8.58 19.20 30.06
CA TYR A 466 -7.84 17.98 30.39
C TYR A 466 -6.57 18.27 31.21
N LYS A 467 -6.18 17.29 32.01
CA LYS A 467 -4.86 17.17 32.62
C LYS A 467 -4.08 16.09 31.87
N LEU A 468 -2.84 16.39 31.54
CA LEU A 468 -1.94 15.49 30.84
C LEU A 468 -1.05 14.73 31.81
N ILE A 469 -1.01 13.42 31.71
CA ILE A 469 -0.08 12.52 32.36
C ILE A 469 0.80 11.89 31.29
N LEU A 470 2.12 12.04 31.41
CA LEU A 470 3.10 11.39 30.57
C LEU A 470 3.63 10.14 31.26
N ALA A 471 3.48 8.99 30.62
CA ALA A 471 4.03 7.72 31.10
C ALA A 471 5.01 7.14 30.07
N ASN A 472 6.24 6.88 30.48
CA ASN A 472 7.27 6.30 29.64
C ASN A 472 7.39 4.80 29.88
N SER A 473 7.46 4.03 28.80
CA SER A 473 7.60 2.58 28.80
C SER A 473 8.95 2.14 28.25
N SER A 474 9.51 1.08 28.82
CA SER A 474 10.68 0.36 28.29
C SER A 474 10.32 -0.64 27.18
N TYR A 475 9.04 -0.91 26.97
CA TYR A 475 8.56 -1.85 25.97
C TYR A 475 8.49 -1.21 24.59
N LYS A 476 8.79 -2.00 23.57
CA LYS A 476 8.66 -1.59 22.16
C LYS A 476 7.22 -1.66 21.72
N THR A 477 6.82 -0.68 20.92
CA THR A 477 5.53 -0.62 20.22
C THR A 477 5.27 -1.90 19.41
N GLY A 478 4.02 -2.35 19.36
CA GLY A 478 3.59 -3.50 18.56
C GLY A 478 3.94 -4.87 19.12
N THR A 479 4.37 -4.95 20.40
CA THR A 479 4.62 -6.22 21.12
C THR A 479 3.45 -6.57 22.02
N ASP A 480 3.29 -7.87 22.35
CA ASP A 480 2.27 -8.30 23.32
C ASP A 480 2.47 -7.68 24.71
N ALA A 481 3.73 -7.42 25.09
CA ALA A 481 4.06 -6.80 26.36
C ALA A 481 3.45 -5.39 26.49
N ILE A 482 3.64 -4.54 25.47
CA ILE A 482 3.09 -3.18 25.49
C ILE A 482 1.55 -3.19 25.36
N ASN A 483 0.99 -4.14 24.59
CA ASN A 483 -0.46 -4.26 24.45
C ASN A 483 -1.12 -4.62 25.80
N ASN A 484 -0.54 -5.57 26.54
CA ASN A 484 -1.00 -5.92 27.89
C ASN A 484 -0.82 -4.76 28.88
N GLN A 485 0.31 -4.05 28.82
CA GLN A 485 0.57 -2.84 29.60
C GLN A 485 -0.51 -1.78 29.36
N LEU A 486 -0.86 -1.51 28.09
CA LEU A 486 -1.90 -0.55 27.73
C LEU A 486 -3.29 -0.97 28.24
N ASP A 487 -3.62 -2.28 28.27
CA ASP A 487 -4.87 -2.78 28.83
C ASP A 487 -4.95 -2.55 30.35
N GLU A 488 -3.84 -2.79 31.05
CA GLU A 488 -3.73 -2.56 32.49
C GLU A 488 -3.85 -1.07 32.81
N MET A 489 -3.08 -0.21 32.11
CA MET A 489 -3.15 1.24 32.22
C MET A 489 -4.56 1.79 31.94
N ASN A 490 -5.20 1.33 30.85
CA ASN A 490 -6.55 1.75 30.49
C ASN A 490 -7.57 1.36 31.57
N THR A 491 -7.38 0.20 32.19
CA THR A 491 -8.24 -0.24 33.31
C THR A 491 -8.11 0.69 34.51
N ALA A 492 -6.90 1.09 34.89
CA ALA A 492 -6.63 2.04 35.97
C ALA A 492 -7.22 3.43 35.65
N ILE A 493 -7.01 3.92 34.43
CA ILE A 493 -7.53 5.22 33.98
C ILE A 493 -9.06 5.25 34.04
N LYS A 494 -9.73 4.26 33.44
CA LYS A 494 -11.20 4.20 33.36
C LYS A 494 -11.86 3.98 34.76
N ALA A 495 -11.12 3.49 35.74
CA ALA A 495 -11.60 3.39 37.12
C ALA A 495 -11.71 4.76 37.83
N VAL A 496 -10.84 5.71 37.45
CA VAL A 496 -10.81 7.07 38.02
C VAL A 496 -11.59 8.05 37.13
N ASP A 497 -11.42 7.95 35.83
CA ASP A 497 -12.08 8.75 34.78
C ASP A 497 -12.62 7.86 33.65
N PRO A 498 -13.95 7.59 33.63
CA PRO A 498 -14.54 6.76 32.57
C PRO A 498 -14.36 7.30 31.16
N GLU A 499 -14.15 8.61 31.00
CA GLU A 499 -13.92 9.26 29.67
C GLU A 499 -12.43 9.55 29.42
N GLY A 500 -11.54 9.31 30.40
CA GLY A 500 -10.11 9.47 30.27
C GLY A 500 -9.56 8.59 29.11
N VAL A 501 -8.62 9.10 28.34
CA VAL A 501 -8.08 8.41 27.17
C VAL A 501 -6.56 8.29 27.22
N ILE A 502 -6.05 7.25 26.58
CA ILE A 502 -4.61 7.04 26.37
C ILE A 502 -4.29 7.13 24.88
N THR A 503 -3.24 7.87 24.54
CA THR A 503 -2.79 8.08 23.16
C THR A 503 -1.27 8.02 23.05
N GLY A 504 -0.75 8.30 21.86
CA GLY A 504 0.64 8.11 21.49
C GLY A 504 0.85 6.86 20.64
N GLU A 505 2.08 6.69 20.14
CA GLU A 505 2.40 5.64 19.17
C GLU A 505 2.02 4.22 19.65
N GLY A 506 2.22 3.90 20.92
CA GLY A 506 1.88 2.59 21.48
C GLY A 506 0.38 2.30 21.40
N ALA A 507 -0.47 3.23 21.89
CA ALA A 507 -1.92 3.09 21.88
C ALA A 507 -2.48 3.07 20.44
N MET A 508 -2.02 3.97 19.58
CA MET A 508 -2.44 4.02 18.17
C MET A 508 -2.03 2.73 17.42
N THR A 509 -0.86 2.15 17.71
CA THR A 509 -0.43 0.89 17.11
C THR A 509 -1.26 -0.29 17.60
N LYS A 510 -1.67 -0.31 18.88
CA LYS A 510 -2.59 -1.32 19.39
C LYS A 510 -3.95 -1.25 18.69
N ASP A 511 -4.53 -0.06 18.57
CA ASP A 511 -5.77 0.15 17.82
C ASP A 511 -5.62 -0.26 16.34
N LEU A 512 -4.45 0.01 15.75
CA LEU A 512 -4.14 -0.42 14.38
C LEU A 512 -4.16 -1.96 14.24
N ILE A 513 -3.60 -2.69 15.20
CA ILE A 513 -3.63 -4.16 15.23
C ILE A 513 -5.08 -4.67 15.23
N GLU A 514 -5.92 -4.15 16.14
CA GLU A 514 -7.31 -4.56 16.28
C GLU A 514 -8.14 -4.24 15.01
N VAL A 515 -7.96 -3.06 14.44
CA VAL A 515 -8.65 -2.64 13.21
C VAL A 515 -8.18 -3.49 12.02
N ALA A 516 -6.87 -3.71 11.89
CA ALA A 516 -6.28 -4.47 10.78
C ALA A 516 -6.76 -5.93 10.75
N ASP A 517 -6.91 -6.58 11.90
CA ASP A 517 -7.40 -7.96 11.99
C ASP A 517 -8.85 -8.11 11.51
N VAL A 518 -9.69 -7.12 11.80
CA VAL A 518 -11.07 -7.07 11.31
C VAL A 518 -11.09 -6.77 9.81
N ASP A 519 -10.29 -5.81 9.37
CA ASP A 519 -10.22 -5.38 8.00
C ASP A 519 -9.71 -6.47 7.06
N PHE A 520 -8.72 -7.26 7.49
CA PHE A 520 -8.21 -8.39 6.71
C PHE A 520 -9.32 -9.38 6.35
N LYS A 521 -10.16 -9.73 7.30
CA LYS A 521 -11.29 -10.66 7.09
C LYS A 521 -12.36 -10.04 6.18
N ASN A 522 -12.74 -8.80 6.44
CA ASN A 522 -13.80 -8.11 5.70
C ASN A 522 -13.42 -7.89 4.24
N VAL A 523 -12.22 -7.38 3.98
CA VAL A 523 -11.74 -7.08 2.64
C VAL A 523 -11.67 -8.34 1.79
N ASN A 524 -11.16 -9.44 2.36
CA ASN A 524 -11.05 -10.72 1.64
C ASN A 524 -12.44 -11.23 1.21
N VAL A 525 -13.42 -11.20 2.11
CA VAL A 525 -14.80 -11.63 1.79
C VAL A 525 -15.42 -10.72 0.73
N TRP A 526 -15.33 -9.40 0.88
CA TRP A 526 -15.93 -8.46 -0.06
C TRP A 526 -15.28 -8.50 -1.44
N SER A 527 -13.95 -8.69 -1.53
CA SER A 527 -13.25 -8.81 -2.80
C SER A 527 -13.65 -10.08 -3.56
N ILE A 528 -13.71 -11.21 -2.87
CA ILE A 528 -14.18 -12.49 -3.44
C ILE A 528 -15.61 -12.36 -3.96
N LEU A 529 -16.52 -11.83 -3.16
CA LEU A 529 -17.93 -11.67 -3.53
C LEU A 529 -18.10 -10.70 -4.73
N ALA A 530 -17.41 -9.57 -4.72
CA ALA A 530 -17.50 -8.58 -5.79
C ALA A 530 -16.98 -9.15 -7.13
N VAL A 531 -15.82 -9.76 -7.12
CA VAL A 531 -15.21 -10.38 -8.31
C VAL A 531 -16.08 -11.55 -8.82
N ALA A 532 -16.53 -12.43 -7.91
CA ALA A 532 -17.40 -13.55 -8.26
C ALA A 532 -18.71 -13.07 -8.89
N ALA A 533 -19.34 -12.00 -8.36
CA ALA A 533 -20.56 -11.44 -8.90
C ALA A 533 -20.37 -10.91 -10.32
N ILE A 534 -19.26 -10.22 -10.61
CA ILE A 534 -18.98 -9.70 -11.94
C ILE A 534 -18.73 -10.83 -12.94
N ILE A 535 -17.97 -11.86 -12.54
CA ILE A 535 -17.73 -13.03 -13.39
C ILE A 535 -19.05 -13.77 -13.66
N LEU A 536 -19.91 -13.90 -12.64
CA LEU A 536 -21.25 -14.50 -12.76
C LEU A 536 -22.10 -13.78 -13.82
N ILE A 537 -22.13 -12.45 -13.77
CA ILE A 537 -22.88 -11.62 -14.72
C ILE A 537 -22.26 -11.72 -16.13
N SER A 538 -20.94 -11.69 -16.23
CA SER A 538 -20.21 -11.69 -17.51
C SER A 538 -20.36 -13.01 -18.27
N PHE A 539 -20.21 -14.14 -17.57
CA PHE A 539 -20.29 -15.48 -18.15
C PHE A 539 -21.69 -16.10 -18.05
N ARG A 540 -22.57 -15.52 -17.27
CA ARG A 540 -23.91 -16.08 -16.97
C ARG A 540 -23.84 -17.54 -16.51
N SER A 541 -22.87 -17.86 -15.68
CA SER A 541 -22.53 -19.19 -15.21
C SER A 541 -22.35 -19.19 -13.70
N LEU A 542 -22.86 -20.21 -13.02
CA LEU A 542 -22.65 -20.39 -11.57
C LEU A 542 -21.33 -21.06 -11.24
N SER A 543 -20.83 -21.94 -12.09
CA SER A 543 -19.61 -22.71 -11.82
C SER A 543 -18.31 -21.96 -12.20
N ILE A 544 -18.34 -21.13 -13.25
CA ILE A 544 -17.16 -20.40 -13.71
C ILE A 544 -16.64 -19.43 -12.64
N PRO A 545 -17.44 -18.59 -11.96
CA PRO A 545 -16.94 -17.76 -10.87
C PRO A 545 -16.24 -18.54 -9.76
N VAL A 546 -16.85 -19.66 -9.34
CA VAL A 546 -16.27 -20.52 -8.30
C VAL A 546 -14.91 -21.08 -8.73
N LEU A 547 -14.81 -21.57 -9.96
CA LEU A 547 -13.57 -22.12 -10.49
C LEU A 547 -12.48 -21.06 -10.62
N LEU A 548 -12.79 -19.90 -11.18
CA LEU A 548 -11.80 -18.83 -11.40
C LEU A 548 -11.32 -18.24 -10.09
N VAL A 549 -12.24 -17.90 -9.18
CA VAL A 549 -11.88 -17.37 -7.86
C VAL A 549 -11.07 -18.40 -7.07
N ALA A 550 -11.51 -19.68 -7.02
CA ALA A 550 -10.76 -20.72 -6.33
C ALA A 550 -9.34 -20.92 -6.87
N SER A 551 -9.15 -20.77 -8.19
CA SER A 551 -7.81 -20.87 -8.81
C SER A 551 -6.89 -19.75 -8.37
N ILE A 552 -7.42 -18.52 -8.23
CA ILE A 552 -6.65 -17.35 -7.83
C ILE A 552 -6.41 -17.36 -6.32
N GLU A 553 -7.42 -17.72 -5.51
CA GLU A 553 -7.28 -17.87 -4.05
C GLU A 553 -6.24 -18.93 -3.70
N ALA A 554 -6.18 -20.03 -4.48
CA ALA A 554 -5.13 -21.02 -4.34
C ALA A 554 -3.72 -20.42 -4.63
N ALA A 555 -3.61 -19.59 -5.65
CA ALA A 555 -2.35 -18.88 -5.96
C ALA A 555 -1.98 -17.87 -4.84
N ILE A 556 -2.97 -17.15 -4.28
CA ILE A 556 -2.77 -16.24 -3.14
C ILE A 556 -2.31 -17.03 -1.92
N SER A 557 -2.94 -18.16 -1.61
CA SER A 557 -2.57 -19.01 -0.47
C SER A 557 -1.14 -19.55 -0.59
N ILE A 558 -0.71 -19.93 -1.78
CA ILE A 558 0.68 -20.34 -2.03
C ILE A 558 1.61 -19.14 -1.79
N ASN A 559 1.27 -17.97 -2.33
CA ASN A 559 2.08 -16.77 -2.19
C ASN A 559 2.23 -16.34 -0.73
N MET A 560 1.13 -16.29 0.01
CA MET A 560 1.10 -15.88 1.42
C MET A 560 1.63 -16.96 2.38
N GLY A 561 1.68 -18.22 1.95
CA GLY A 561 2.23 -19.32 2.76
C GLY A 561 3.78 -19.43 2.66
N ILE A 562 4.41 -18.92 1.60
CA ILE A 562 5.87 -18.98 1.44
C ILE A 562 6.62 -18.27 2.58
N PRO A 563 6.22 -17.09 3.09
CA PRO A 563 6.89 -16.41 4.19
C PRO A 563 7.04 -17.28 5.46
N TYR A 564 6.04 -18.10 5.79
CA TYR A 564 6.14 -19.05 6.90
C TYR A 564 7.32 -20.02 6.75
N PHE A 565 7.52 -20.57 5.54
CA PHE A 565 8.63 -21.49 5.29
C PHE A 565 10.00 -20.80 5.21
N THR A 566 10.03 -19.51 4.91
CA THR A 566 11.27 -18.73 4.86
C THR A 566 11.58 -17.99 6.16
N GLY A 567 10.69 -18.06 7.16
CA GLY A 567 10.83 -17.33 8.43
C GLY A 567 10.77 -15.80 8.25
N THR A 568 10.06 -15.32 7.21
CA THR A 568 9.96 -13.89 6.90
C THR A 568 8.65 -13.36 7.48
N GLN A 569 8.72 -12.30 8.28
CA GLN A 569 7.55 -11.56 8.75
C GLN A 569 7.05 -10.61 7.66
N LEU A 570 5.76 -10.38 7.59
CA LEU A 570 5.13 -9.48 6.62
C LEU A 570 4.61 -8.21 7.29
N PRO A 571 4.75 -7.03 6.67
CA PRO A 571 4.04 -5.85 7.16
C PRO A 571 2.53 -6.05 7.01
N PHE A 572 1.74 -5.59 8.00
CA PHE A 572 0.28 -5.79 8.03
C PHE A 572 -0.43 -5.27 6.76
N ILE A 573 -0.01 -4.11 6.25
CA ILE A 573 -0.57 -3.54 5.03
C ILE A 573 -0.37 -4.49 3.84
N ALA A 574 0.80 -5.12 3.74
CA ALA A 574 1.09 -6.06 2.66
C ALA A 574 0.15 -7.27 2.72
N SER A 575 -0.12 -7.81 3.92
CA SER A 575 -1.00 -8.96 4.10
C SER A 575 -2.46 -8.65 3.71
N ILE A 576 -2.96 -7.46 4.02
CA ILE A 576 -4.34 -7.04 3.70
C ILE A 576 -4.48 -6.76 2.20
N VAL A 577 -3.55 -5.99 1.64
CA VAL A 577 -3.70 -5.44 0.29
C VAL A 577 -3.34 -6.46 -0.80
N ILE A 578 -2.45 -7.42 -0.50
CA ILE A 578 -1.97 -8.38 -1.51
C ILE A 578 -3.10 -9.28 -2.04
N GLY A 579 -4.03 -9.72 -1.18
CA GLY A 579 -5.15 -10.56 -1.58
C GLY A 579 -6.00 -9.87 -2.67
N THR A 580 -6.41 -8.64 -2.42
CA THR A 580 -7.22 -7.86 -3.35
C THR A 580 -6.47 -7.46 -4.61
N ILE A 581 -5.20 -7.06 -4.49
CA ILE A 581 -4.37 -6.70 -5.64
C ILE A 581 -4.13 -7.92 -6.53
N GLN A 582 -3.72 -9.05 -5.95
CA GLN A 582 -3.45 -10.25 -6.71
C GLN A 582 -4.73 -10.79 -7.34
N LEU A 583 -5.85 -10.83 -6.60
CA LEU A 583 -7.15 -11.21 -7.13
C LEU A 583 -7.57 -10.30 -8.29
N GLY A 584 -7.53 -8.98 -8.10
CA GLY A 584 -7.93 -8.00 -9.11
C GLY A 584 -7.02 -7.98 -10.34
N ALA A 585 -5.70 -8.07 -10.17
CA ALA A 585 -4.73 -7.95 -11.26
C ALA A 585 -4.48 -9.24 -12.03
N THR A 586 -4.83 -10.43 -11.50
CA THR A 586 -4.54 -11.70 -12.17
C THR A 586 -5.78 -12.47 -12.63
N VAL A 587 -6.98 -12.02 -12.24
CA VAL A 587 -8.25 -12.60 -12.71
C VAL A 587 -8.40 -12.48 -14.24
N ASP A 588 -7.81 -11.47 -14.83
CA ASP A 588 -7.85 -11.18 -16.26
C ASP A 588 -7.28 -12.33 -17.10
N TYR A 589 -6.23 -12.96 -16.64
CA TYR A 589 -5.64 -14.14 -17.30
C TYR A 589 -6.60 -15.34 -17.30
N SER A 590 -7.31 -15.52 -16.18
CA SER A 590 -8.31 -16.57 -16.01
C SER A 590 -9.52 -16.34 -16.91
N ILE A 591 -9.99 -15.08 -17.01
CA ILE A 591 -11.09 -14.67 -17.89
C ILE A 591 -10.71 -14.89 -19.35
N LEU A 592 -9.50 -14.48 -19.76
CA LEU A 592 -9.00 -14.68 -21.12
C LEU A 592 -8.97 -16.17 -21.50
N MET A 593 -8.38 -17.02 -20.65
CA MET A 593 -8.28 -18.45 -20.88
C MET A 593 -9.67 -19.10 -20.96
N THR A 594 -10.59 -18.73 -20.06
CA THR A 594 -11.94 -19.29 -20.02
C THR A 594 -12.79 -18.81 -21.19
N THR A 595 -12.67 -17.56 -21.60
CA THR A 595 -13.37 -17.01 -22.79
C THR A 595 -12.90 -17.77 -24.05
N ARG A 596 -11.59 -17.99 -24.20
CA ARG A 596 -11.07 -18.74 -25.34
C ARG A 596 -11.52 -20.20 -25.30
N TYR A 597 -11.52 -20.83 -24.13
CA TYR A 597 -12.06 -22.20 -23.96
C TYR A 597 -13.52 -22.26 -24.40
N HIS A 598 -14.34 -21.29 -24.02
CA HIS A 598 -15.75 -21.20 -24.45
C HIS A 598 -15.88 -21.02 -25.96
N GLU A 599 -15.09 -20.15 -26.59
CA GLU A 599 -15.06 -19.96 -28.04
C GLU A 599 -14.73 -21.29 -28.76
N GLU A 600 -13.67 -22.00 -28.32
CA GLU A 600 -13.25 -23.25 -28.94
C GLU A 600 -14.30 -24.35 -28.78
N ARG A 601 -15.02 -24.39 -27.62
CA ARG A 601 -16.14 -25.28 -27.41
C ARG A 601 -17.33 -24.94 -28.33
N SER A 602 -17.57 -23.66 -28.59
CA SER A 602 -18.65 -23.21 -29.49
C SER A 602 -18.40 -23.61 -30.97
N TYR A 603 -17.15 -23.85 -31.35
CA TYR A 603 -16.79 -24.42 -32.65
C TYR A 603 -16.95 -25.95 -32.75
N GLY A 604 -17.49 -26.59 -31.70
CA GLY A 604 -17.76 -28.05 -31.67
C GLY A 604 -16.54 -28.90 -31.31
N ARG A 605 -15.44 -28.33 -30.85
CA ARG A 605 -14.24 -29.06 -30.41
C ARG A 605 -14.52 -29.85 -29.13
N THR A 606 -13.85 -30.96 -28.92
CA THR A 606 -13.92 -31.72 -27.68
C THR A 606 -13.33 -30.91 -26.50
N PRO A 607 -13.68 -31.20 -25.23
CA PRO A 607 -13.11 -30.50 -24.07
C PRO A 607 -11.57 -30.50 -24.06
N LYS A 608 -10.98 -31.64 -24.50
CA LYS A 608 -9.53 -31.79 -24.59
C LYS A 608 -8.90 -30.89 -25.66
N GLU A 609 -9.48 -30.88 -26.86
CA GLU A 609 -9.01 -30.02 -27.95
C GLU A 609 -9.21 -28.54 -27.64
N ALA A 610 -10.35 -28.18 -27.02
CA ALA A 610 -10.62 -26.82 -26.61
C ALA A 610 -9.61 -26.32 -25.57
N ALA A 611 -9.30 -27.12 -24.53
CA ALA A 611 -8.30 -26.79 -23.54
C ALA A 611 -6.90 -26.65 -24.17
N GLN A 612 -6.52 -27.54 -25.08
CA GLN A 612 -5.24 -27.49 -25.78
C GLN A 612 -5.12 -26.21 -26.62
N GLN A 613 -6.11 -25.92 -27.45
CA GLN A 613 -6.11 -24.75 -28.33
C GLN A 613 -6.16 -23.44 -27.54
N SER A 614 -6.96 -23.39 -26.47
CA SER A 614 -7.04 -22.20 -25.61
C SER A 614 -5.71 -21.89 -24.97
N LEU A 615 -5.03 -22.90 -24.42
CA LEU A 615 -3.70 -22.73 -23.83
C LEU A 615 -2.67 -22.28 -24.88
N GLU A 616 -2.69 -22.87 -26.07
CA GLU A 616 -1.77 -22.55 -27.14
C GLU A 616 -1.91 -21.08 -27.61
N HIS A 617 -3.14 -20.61 -27.81
CA HIS A 617 -3.41 -19.24 -28.28
C HIS A 617 -3.22 -18.19 -27.18
N CYS A 618 -3.60 -18.50 -25.91
CA CYS A 618 -3.50 -17.52 -24.83
C CYS A 618 -2.13 -17.47 -24.16
N SER A 619 -1.29 -18.50 -24.32
CA SER A 619 -0.03 -18.64 -23.58
C SER A 619 0.91 -17.47 -23.78
N GLN A 620 1.07 -16.98 -25.01
CA GLN A 620 1.97 -15.86 -25.30
C GLN A 620 1.51 -14.56 -24.65
N SER A 621 0.20 -14.27 -24.71
CA SER A 621 -0.37 -13.08 -24.07
C SER A 621 -0.21 -13.14 -22.54
N ILE A 622 -0.55 -14.28 -21.92
CA ILE A 622 -0.46 -14.47 -20.46
C ILE A 622 1.00 -14.41 -19.99
N LEU A 623 1.93 -15.05 -20.75
CA LEU A 623 3.35 -14.99 -20.41
C LEU A 623 3.90 -13.57 -20.52
N THR A 624 3.59 -12.86 -21.61
CA THR A 624 4.05 -11.47 -21.80
C THR A 624 3.55 -10.57 -20.69
N SER A 625 2.27 -10.65 -20.40
CA SER A 625 1.60 -9.85 -19.36
C SER A 625 2.13 -10.18 -17.96
N GLY A 626 2.11 -11.45 -17.56
CA GLY A 626 2.60 -11.87 -16.25
C GLY A 626 4.08 -11.58 -16.03
N LEU A 627 4.94 -11.75 -17.05
CA LEU A 627 6.36 -11.41 -16.96
C LEU A 627 6.59 -9.89 -16.91
N THR A 628 5.78 -9.10 -17.61
CA THR A 628 5.88 -7.64 -17.55
C THR A 628 5.46 -7.12 -16.19
N PHE A 629 4.39 -7.67 -15.62
CA PHE A 629 3.93 -7.34 -14.26
C PHE A 629 4.97 -7.74 -13.21
N PHE A 630 5.51 -8.95 -13.31
CA PHE A 630 6.64 -9.41 -12.49
C PHE A 630 7.84 -8.45 -12.59
N ALA A 631 8.25 -8.10 -13.81
CA ALA A 631 9.43 -7.26 -14.04
C ALA A 631 9.26 -5.85 -13.48
N ALA A 632 8.08 -5.24 -13.64
CA ALA A 632 7.76 -3.93 -13.09
C ALA A 632 7.89 -3.90 -11.55
N THR A 633 7.40 -4.94 -10.89
CA THR A 633 7.34 -4.99 -9.41
C THR A 633 8.64 -5.51 -8.79
N VAL A 634 9.29 -6.53 -9.36
CA VAL A 634 10.55 -7.05 -8.83
C VAL A 634 11.69 -6.04 -8.93
N GLY A 635 11.69 -5.18 -9.96
CA GLY A 635 12.66 -4.11 -10.10
C GLY A 635 12.62 -3.13 -8.93
N VAL A 636 11.43 -2.75 -8.49
CA VAL A 636 11.23 -1.90 -7.31
C VAL A 636 11.61 -2.63 -6.02
N ALA A 637 11.19 -3.89 -5.87
CA ALA A 637 11.55 -4.70 -4.70
C ALA A 637 13.07 -4.84 -4.51
N ALA A 638 13.83 -4.87 -5.61
CA ALA A 638 15.28 -5.03 -5.56
C ALA A 638 16.04 -3.77 -5.13
N ILE A 639 15.47 -2.57 -5.31
CA ILE A 639 16.16 -1.30 -5.06
C ILE A 639 15.60 -0.54 -3.86
N SER A 640 14.37 -0.83 -3.43
CA SER A 640 13.75 -0.14 -2.30
C SER A 640 14.49 -0.43 -1.00
N LYS A 641 14.83 0.63 -0.28
CA LYS A 641 15.35 0.59 1.09
C LYS A 641 14.23 0.48 2.13
N MET A 642 12.98 0.82 1.74
CA MET A 642 11.82 0.69 2.60
C MET A 642 11.30 -0.75 2.59
N GLU A 643 11.38 -1.45 3.72
CA GLU A 643 10.99 -2.87 3.80
C GLU A 643 9.49 -3.08 3.51
N LEU A 644 8.65 -2.10 3.84
CA LEU A 644 7.22 -2.12 3.51
C LEU A 644 6.97 -2.21 1.99
N LEU A 645 7.55 -1.28 1.23
CA LEU A 645 7.38 -1.25 -0.23
C LEU A 645 8.07 -2.44 -0.90
N LYS A 646 9.24 -2.82 -0.43
CA LYS A 646 9.98 -4.00 -0.88
C LYS A 646 9.16 -5.27 -0.69
N SER A 647 8.57 -5.48 0.50
CA SER A 647 7.73 -6.64 0.83
C SER A 647 6.48 -6.69 -0.05
N ILE A 648 5.76 -5.56 -0.21
CA ILE A 648 4.57 -5.51 -1.07
C ILE A 648 4.94 -5.83 -2.53
N CYS A 649 5.97 -5.19 -3.07
CA CYS A 649 6.40 -5.41 -4.45
C CYS A 649 6.92 -6.83 -4.68
N LEU A 650 7.62 -7.43 -3.70
CA LEU A 650 8.08 -8.82 -3.77
C LEU A 650 6.90 -9.81 -3.74
N LEU A 651 5.91 -9.59 -2.87
CA LEU A 651 4.70 -10.40 -2.82
C LEU A 651 3.91 -10.33 -4.13
N ILE A 652 3.75 -9.12 -4.69
CA ILE A 652 3.05 -8.93 -5.96
C ILE A 652 3.80 -9.60 -7.10
N SER A 653 5.12 -9.43 -7.21
CA SER A 653 5.93 -10.04 -8.26
C SER A 653 5.88 -11.56 -8.21
N ARG A 654 6.06 -12.15 -7.03
CA ARG A 654 5.95 -13.59 -6.81
C ARG A 654 4.53 -14.08 -7.06
N GLY A 655 3.52 -13.35 -6.60
CA GLY A 655 2.11 -13.63 -6.82
C GLY A 655 1.75 -13.67 -8.31
N ALA A 656 2.29 -12.75 -9.12
CA ALA A 656 2.11 -12.75 -10.56
C ALA A 656 2.63 -14.03 -11.24
N LEU A 657 3.83 -14.49 -10.86
CA LEU A 657 4.41 -15.72 -11.40
C LEU A 657 3.62 -16.97 -10.97
N ILE A 658 3.20 -17.04 -9.70
CA ILE A 658 2.40 -18.16 -9.19
C ILE A 658 1.05 -18.20 -9.88
N SER A 659 0.34 -17.06 -9.96
CA SER A 659 -0.96 -16.98 -10.66
C SER A 659 -0.83 -17.36 -12.13
N MET A 660 0.20 -16.85 -12.83
CA MET A 660 0.48 -17.21 -14.21
C MET A 660 0.69 -18.72 -14.38
N ALA A 661 1.46 -19.37 -13.48
CA ALA A 661 1.69 -20.82 -13.51
C ALA A 661 0.39 -21.59 -13.26
N VAL A 662 -0.41 -21.20 -12.28
CA VAL A 662 -1.71 -21.83 -11.98
C VAL A 662 -2.66 -21.72 -13.17
N ILE A 663 -2.72 -20.53 -13.80
CA ILE A 663 -3.63 -20.29 -14.92
C ILE A 663 -3.18 -20.99 -16.21
N LEU A 664 -1.88 -21.16 -16.43
CA LEU A 664 -1.39 -21.89 -17.62
C LEU A 664 -1.41 -23.41 -17.47
N ILE A 665 -1.33 -23.94 -16.24
CA ILE A 665 -1.18 -25.38 -16.01
C ILE A 665 -2.45 -25.97 -15.39
N VAL A 666 -2.97 -25.37 -14.31
CA VAL A 666 -4.07 -25.95 -13.53
C VAL A 666 -5.44 -25.59 -14.11
N LEU A 667 -5.65 -24.34 -14.48
CA LEU A 667 -6.96 -23.88 -14.94
C LEU A 667 -7.44 -24.58 -16.23
N PRO A 668 -6.63 -24.79 -17.29
CA PRO A 668 -7.09 -25.53 -18.48
C PRO A 668 -7.44 -26.98 -18.17
N ALA A 669 -6.67 -27.60 -17.28
CA ALA A 669 -6.95 -28.97 -16.81
C ALA A 669 -8.28 -29.04 -16.04
N ALA A 670 -8.52 -28.06 -15.16
CA ALA A 670 -9.76 -27.98 -14.38
C ALA A 670 -10.98 -27.68 -15.26
N LEU A 671 -10.86 -26.74 -16.23
CA LEU A 671 -11.91 -26.44 -17.23
C LEU A 671 -12.30 -27.70 -18.01
N MET A 672 -11.32 -28.49 -18.43
CA MET A 672 -11.54 -29.75 -19.15
C MET A 672 -12.27 -30.79 -18.28
N LEU A 673 -11.84 -30.98 -17.02
CA LEU A 673 -12.43 -31.96 -16.12
C LEU A 673 -13.83 -31.57 -15.66
N LEU A 674 -14.10 -30.29 -15.49
CA LEU A 674 -15.37 -29.73 -15.03
C LEU A 674 -16.30 -29.31 -16.19
N ASP A 675 -15.96 -29.58 -17.45
CA ASP A 675 -16.72 -29.17 -18.64
C ASP A 675 -18.21 -29.59 -18.53
N TRP A 676 -18.49 -30.79 -18.02
CA TRP A 676 -19.85 -31.26 -17.82
C TRP A 676 -20.64 -30.35 -16.85
N ILE A 677 -20.04 -29.94 -15.73
CA ILE A 677 -20.68 -29.05 -14.74
C ILE A 677 -20.87 -27.66 -15.37
N ILE A 678 -19.83 -27.15 -16.01
CA ILE A 678 -19.85 -25.81 -16.64
C ILE A 678 -20.98 -25.73 -17.69
N ARG A 679 -21.12 -26.76 -18.50
CA ARG A 679 -22.15 -26.85 -19.52
C ARG A 679 -23.57 -26.78 -18.94
N HIS A 680 -23.82 -27.44 -17.79
CA HIS A 680 -25.16 -27.49 -17.19
C HIS A 680 -25.50 -26.26 -16.33
N THR A 681 -24.49 -25.49 -15.91
CA THR A 681 -24.65 -24.32 -15.03
C THR A 681 -24.50 -22.99 -15.76
N THR A 682 -24.23 -23.02 -17.08
CA THR A 682 -24.04 -21.80 -17.90
C THR A 682 -25.23 -21.61 -18.84
N LEU A 683 -25.85 -20.41 -18.79
CA LEU A 683 -26.93 -20.05 -19.70
C LEU A 683 -26.39 -19.87 -21.12
N HIS A 684 -27.08 -20.44 -22.08
CA HIS A 684 -26.73 -20.35 -23.52
C HIS A 684 -25.34 -20.93 -23.87
N TRP A 685 -24.90 -21.96 -23.18
CA TRP A 685 -23.71 -22.73 -23.56
C TRP A 685 -24.03 -23.56 -24.80
N LEU A 686 -23.98 -22.95 -25.99
CA LEU A 686 -24.22 -23.60 -27.25
C LEU A 686 -22.97 -24.40 -27.65
N VAL A 687 -23.01 -25.69 -27.43
CA VAL A 687 -22.08 -26.63 -28.10
C VAL A 687 -22.88 -27.24 -29.25
N PRO A 688 -22.49 -27.06 -30.54
CA PRO A 688 -23.08 -27.84 -31.61
C PRO A 688 -22.89 -29.33 -31.28
N GLU A 689 -23.95 -30.13 -31.42
CA GLU A 689 -23.80 -31.59 -31.27
C GLU A 689 -22.72 -32.05 -32.25
N PRO A 690 -21.78 -32.91 -31.81
CA PRO A 690 -20.80 -33.49 -32.73
C PRO A 690 -21.60 -34.18 -33.82
N ALA A 691 -21.34 -33.83 -35.10
CA ALA A 691 -21.98 -34.45 -36.23
C ALA A 691 -21.95 -36.00 -36.02
N SER A 692 -23.14 -36.60 -35.92
CA SER A 692 -23.27 -38.03 -35.71
C SER A 692 -22.50 -38.72 -36.82
N LYS A 693 -21.69 -39.72 -36.44
CA LYS A 693 -21.01 -40.62 -37.36
C LYS A 693 -22.01 -41.50 -38.15
N SER A 694 -22.95 -40.92 -38.84
CA SER A 694 -23.94 -41.61 -39.65
C SER A 694 -24.00 -41.05 -41.07
N GLU A 695 -22.85 -40.96 -41.72
CA GLU A 695 -22.76 -40.96 -43.19
C GLU A 695 -21.41 -41.52 -43.61
N LYS A 696 -21.26 -42.85 -43.37
CA LYS A 696 -20.38 -43.72 -44.08
C LYS A 696 -21.05 -45.09 -44.18
N GLU A 697 -22.01 -45.23 -45.04
CA GLU A 697 -22.32 -46.42 -45.79
C GLU A 697 -22.41 -46.14 -47.27
#